data_7c39d5f055e93609e92218f389d34038
#
_entry.id   7c39d5f055e93609e92218f389d34038
#
_cell.length_a   1.000
_cell.length_b   1.000
_cell.length_c   1.000
_cell.angle_alpha   90.00
_cell.angle_beta   90.00
_cell.angle_gamma   90.00
#
_symmetry.space_group_name_H-M   'P 1'
#
loop_
_entity.id
_entity.type
_entity.pdbx_description
1 polymer ?
#
loop_
_entity_poly.entity_id
_entity_poly.type
_entity_poly.pdbx_seq_one_letter_code
_entity_poly.pdbx_strand_id
1 'polypeptide(L)'
;MSSASKAFNEAEAAYARGAKSELSSDFSAAFRLYLAAADAFLHLSRSESLNPVFRTRCKANAAKALERAEKIKKASEQPGATFEVDAVPIDWFAQEQQQYILRKSSVINSIRYPIWTDAVPMAGPNVLYTDPDGQPSVPQYAIFSADGSSRFLSWNRPVNAAPTLPPLPSPTFSTPSVVSEPNVDLAPADIEQHLINDCSVCAVLAVCVQHTKTFNSKLLSSIYPGRQPGRYDIKVLINGAHRRITIDDALPFDSNGNPIGISTGAKNILWPALIEKAYMKLMGGYDFPGSNSAIDLHALSGWIPEFIDLHSTSFEKERTWTRLMRGFHNGHCVLTVGTDSKTTRRIKGLRLLPSHNYAVIDVRETAADRWMTLLDSRVPGRSSPLMSEYESHALDMRWDDLCATFEGVYASWDPRLFHRELSFHGMWKPGNAEDMEQSCVRHLRLLYTYTPSSSQTGCDTYPVSDNEVWVLLVRHRPDAPRTGEYITATVDAEDEWMDAGVSLGRLPPLAGGRAKAEAKIKGIYTTSTHVLVRTKVCISQVPHSQCGSSTPSFLSPSPARWPATPGSPTSSSLSQNSVSSVSGALAVLACYDGPFDDVCFTVSVFCGSGLSIKWDESAGVGGIGVKGHSMKVEGVFTTKNSGGNHSHPTYMLNPQWHLRIFEQEAIRSVSPAAGASSSRASGTAQSPSGSHGDKAAVIVTARSPRDVPLNLTVVWSTGERVVELAQREVVATSGAYGYGYARAFANLPLGNYTVILSTFEPQVHFGAFTLKVESSRKFEFEPIPQEGAGMYARVTRGRWDMQSAAGSPIHNRYHLNPVYEVDIPSTAQFGARLHLTSGPQSAPLNLSLFPAVEPLSINCPLASSGPYSDALAGVDIPKRTLRAGKYWLVPSTWVAGIQAEFKLVVYCSDSGCAVRKRTSER
;
A
#
# COMPACT_ATOMS: atom_id res chain seq x y z
N MET A 1 -12.58 -37.69 15.57
CA MET A 1 -11.10 -37.61 15.67
C MET A 1 -10.61 -38.87 16.34
N SER A 2 -9.57 -39.53 15.86
CA SER A 2 -9.00 -40.69 16.54
C SER A 2 -8.40 -40.26 17.89
N SER A 3 -8.40 -41.16 18.88
CA SER A 3 -7.83 -40.90 20.22
C SER A 3 -6.36 -40.41 20.11
N ALA A 4 -5.62 -40.92 19.14
CA ALA A 4 -4.24 -40.53 18.88
C ALA A 4 -4.10 -39.07 18.37
N SER A 5 -5.04 -38.59 17.54
CA SER A 5 -5.03 -37.20 17.08
C SER A 5 -5.32 -36.22 18.22
N LYS A 6 -6.19 -36.61 19.14
CA LYS A 6 -6.49 -35.82 20.33
C LYS A 6 -5.26 -35.72 21.26
N ALA A 7 -4.63 -36.86 21.54
CA ALA A 7 -3.42 -36.90 22.35
C ALA A 7 -2.24 -36.10 21.73
N PHE A 8 -2.11 -36.13 20.41
CA PHE A 8 -1.10 -35.34 19.70
C PHE A 8 -1.36 -33.83 19.86
N ASN A 9 -2.58 -33.38 19.68
CA ASN A 9 -2.97 -31.98 19.85
C ASN A 9 -2.80 -31.50 21.32
N GLU A 10 -3.02 -32.40 22.28
CA GLU A 10 -2.79 -32.12 23.71
C GLU A 10 -1.28 -31.94 23.99
N ALA A 11 -0.41 -32.76 23.37
CA ALA A 11 1.03 -32.63 23.46
C ALA A 11 1.55 -31.35 22.82
N GLU A 12 1.04 -30.98 21.64
CA GLU A 12 1.35 -29.69 21.00
C GLU A 12 0.88 -28.50 21.84
N ALA A 13 -0.30 -28.59 22.46
CA ALA A 13 -0.79 -27.55 23.37
C ALA A 13 0.07 -27.43 24.63
N ALA A 14 0.60 -28.55 25.15
CA ALA A 14 1.54 -28.53 26.28
C ALA A 14 2.86 -27.86 25.89
N TYR A 15 3.40 -28.19 24.72
CA TYR A 15 4.59 -27.56 24.17
C TYR A 15 4.41 -26.05 23.98
N ALA A 16 3.30 -25.63 23.39
CA ALA A 16 2.98 -24.22 23.19
C ALA A 16 2.83 -23.45 24.51
N ARG A 17 2.23 -24.06 25.54
CA ARG A 17 2.20 -23.47 26.88
C ARG A 17 3.59 -23.38 27.51
N GLY A 18 4.45 -24.38 27.27
CA GLY A 18 5.84 -24.34 27.68
C GLY A 18 6.59 -23.16 27.10
N ALA A 19 6.44 -22.95 25.79
CA ALA A 19 7.03 -21.81 25.09
C ALA A 19 6.51 -20.46 25.63
N LYS A 20 5.21 -20.38 25.94
CA LYS A 20 4.62 -19.17 26.54
C LYS A 20 5.20 -18.89 27.94
N SER A 21 5.35 -19.92 28.78
CA SER A 21 5.94 -19.78 30.11
C SER A 21 7.42 -19.38 30.03
N GLU A 22 8.17 -19.92 29.07
CA GLU A 22 9.56 -19.55 28.81
C GLU A 22 9.68 -18.08 28.39
N LEU A 23 8.80 -17.59 27.47
CA LEU A 23 8.74 -16.19 27.08
C LEU A 23 8.37 -15.25 28.23
N SER A 24 7.57 -15.71 29.17
CA SER A 24 7.26 -14.95 30.41
C SER A 24 8.30 -15.11 31.52
N SER A 25 9.44 -15.71 31.23
CA SER A 25 10.54 -15.99 32.18
C SER A 25 10.17 -16.92 33.36
N ASP A 26 9.04 -17.63 33.24
CA ASP A 26 8.70 -18.71 34.20
C ASP A 26 9.35 -20.02 33.74
N PHE A 27 10.67 -20.08 33.91
CA PHE A 27 11.48 -21.23 33.50
C PHE A 27 11.10 -22.53 34.20
N SER A 28 10.60 -22.45 35.43
CA SER A 28 10.14 -23.63 36.19
C SER A 28 8.88 -24.25 35.60
N ALA A 29 7.90 -23.42 35.22
CA ALA A 29 6.70 -23.90 34.54
C ALA A 29 7.01 -24.36 33.10
N ALA A 30 7.87 -23.62 32.38
CA ALA A 30 8.30 -23.96 31.03
C ALA A 30 8.97 -25.35 30.99
N PHE A 31 9.93 -25.59 31.90
CA PHE A 31 10.63 -26.88 32.04
C PHE A 31 9.67 -28.05 32.22
N ARG A 32 8.71 -27.92 33.16
CA ARG A 32 7.70 -28.97 33.42
C ARG A 32 6.82 -29.23 32.22
N LEU A 33 6.37 -28.17 31.51
CA LEU A 33 5.50 -28.29 30.36
C LEU A 33 6.24 -28.92 29.16
N TYR A 34 7.50 -28.59 28.95
CA TYR A 34 8.30 -29.24 27.90
C TYR A 34 8.55 -30.71 28.18
N LEU A 35 8.81 -31.10 29.43
CA LEU A 35 8.92 -32.49 29.80
C LEU A 35 7.60 -33.25 29.59
N ALA A 36 6.46 -32.67 29.99
CA ALA A 36 5.17 -33.26 29.78
C ALA A 36 4.83 -33.46 28.29
N ALA A 37 5.16 -32.43 27.43
CA ALA A 37 5.02 -32.55 26.00
C ALA A 37 5.92 -33.61 25.38
N ALA A 38 7.18 -33.69 25.84
CA ALA A 38 8.14 -34.72 25.38
C ALA A 38 7.65 -36.13 25.70
N ASP A 39 7.18 -36.35 26.92
CA ASP A 39 6.67 -37.67 27.36
C ASP A 39 5.43 -38.08 26.53
N ALA A 40 4.49 -37.17 26.29
CA ALA A 40 3.32 -37.42 25.49
C ALA A 40 3.67 -37.74 24.01
N PHE A 41 4.63 -37.01 23.41
CA PHE A 41 5.11 -37.31 22.07
C PHE A 41 5.90 -38.63 22.01
N LEU A 42 6.68 -38.96 23.02
CA LEU A 42 7.40 -40.24 23.11
C LEU A 42 6.43 -41.41 23.23
N HIS A 43 5.42 -41.27 24.05
CA HIS A 43 4.36 -42.28 24.20
C HIS A 43 3.67 -42.56 22.84
N LEU A 44 3.25 -41.49 22.10
CA LEU A 44 2.66 -41.60 20.78
C LEU A 44 3.63 -42.24 19.75
N SER A 45 4.90 -41.93 19.84
CA SER A 45 5.90 -42.45 18.93
C SER A 45 6.16 -43.96 19.08
N ARG A 46 5.84 -44.55 20.26
CA ARG A 46 6.01 -45.99 20.57
C ARG A 46 4.77 -46.81 20.18
N SER A 47 3.65 -46.18 19.87
CA SER A 47 2.41 -46.87 19.51
C SER A 47 2.52 -47.51 18.13
N GLU A 48 2.52 -48.83 18.06
CA GLU A 48 2.62 -49.61 16.82
C GLU A 48 1.40 -49.45 15.89
N SER A 49 0.28 -49.07 16.43
CA SER A 49 -0.97 -48.86 15.68
C SER A 49 -0.97 -47.60 14.82
N LEU A 50 0.06 -46.73 14.93
CA LEU A 50 0.14 -45.47 14.24
C LEU A 50 1.04 -45.57 12.98
N ASN A 51 0.70 -44.75 11.97
CA ASN A 51 1.47 -44.65 10.74
C ASN A 51 2.95 -44.33 11.01
N PRO A 52 3.93 -44.99 10.35
CA PRO A 52 5.36 -44.74 10.52
C PRO A 52 5.77 -43.27 10.37
N VAL A 53 5.17 -42.53 9.42
CA VAL A 53 5.44 -41.11 9.22
C VAL A 53 5.00 -40.28 10.45
N PHE A 54 3.83 -40.61 10.99
CA PHE A 54 3.33 -39.92 12.20
C PHE A 54 4.20 -40.21 13.42
N ARG A 55 4.68 -41.45 13.59
CA ARG A 55 5.61 -41.83 14.66
C ARG A 55 6.95 -41.08 14.55
N THR A 56 7.48 -40.92 13.32
CA THR A 56 8.70 -40.14 13.09
C THR A 56 8.51 -38.67 13.47
N ARG A 57 7.35 -38.09 13.13
CA ARG A 57 6.98 -36.72 13.53
C ARG A 57 6.91 -36.60 15.07
N CYS A 58 6.29 -37.55 15.75
CA CYS A 58 6.24 -37.56 17.21
C CYS A 58 7.64 -37.65 17.84
N LYS A 59 8.55 -38.50 17.29
CA LYS A 59 9.94 -38.57 17.74
C LYS A 59 10.68 -37.23 17.59
N ALA A 60 10.52 -36.56 16.45
CA ALA A 60 11.14 -35.27 16.20
C ALA A 60 10.61 -34.18 17.16
N ASN A 61 9.31 -34.16 17.42
CA ASN A 61 8.72 -33.20 18.37
C ASN A 61 9.15 -33.50 19.81
N ALA A 62 9.27 -34.77 20.19
CA ALA A 62 9.82 -35.14 21.51
C ALA A 62 11.26 -34.69 21.67
N ALA A 63 12.11 -34.89 20.66
CA ALA A 63 13.51 -34.44 20.69
C ALA A 63 13.60 -32.91 20.86
N LYS A 64 12.80 -32.15 20.15
CA LYS A 64 12.73 -30.68 20.28
C LYS A 64 12.31 -30.25 21.69
N ALA A 65 11.31 -30.90 22.27
CA ALA A 65 10.85 -30.59 23.62
C ALA A 65 11.89 -30.90 24.68
N LEU A 66 12.61 -32.04 24.55
CA LEU A 66 13.73 -32.41 25.44
C LEU A 66 14.90 -31.44 25.32
N GLU A 67 15.31 -31.10 24.11
CA GLU A 67 16.37 -30.14 23.87
C GLU A 67 16.08 -28.80 24.57
N ARG A 68 14.83 -28.36 24.50
CA ARG A 68 14.40 -27.12 25.14
C ARG A 68 14.45 -27.21 26.66
N ALA A 69 13.96 -28.32 27.21
CA ALA A 69 14.04 -28.59 28.65
C ALA A 69 15.50 -28.64 29.14
N GLU A 70 16.41 -29.28 28.39
CA GLU A 70 17.84 -29.32 28.72
C GLU A 70 18.50 -27.95 28.71
N LYS A 71 18.17 -27.10 27.72
CA LYS A 71 18.65 -25.72 27.65
C LYS A 71 18.22 -24.93 28.88
N ILE A 72 16.96 -25.01 29.28
CA ILE A 72 16.47 -24.36 30.51
C ILE A 72 17.21 -24.89 31.75
N LYS A 73 17.41 -26.19 31.86
CA LYS A 73 18.12 -26.78 32.98
C LYS A 73 19.56 -26.27 33.04
N LYS A 74 20.29 -26.27 31.94
CA LYS A 74 21.68 -25.76 31.88
C LYS A 74 21.75 -24.28 32.23
N ALA A 75 20.78 -23.47 31.79
CA ALA A 75 20.73 -22.05 32.13
C ALA A 75 20.42 -21.82 33.63
N SER A 76 19.58 -22.66 34.24
CA SER A 76 19.29 -22.57 35.68
C SER A 76 20.49 -22.97 36.58
N GLU A 77 21.46 -23.73 36.03
CA GLU A 77 22.67 -24.17 36.71
C GLU A 77 23.82 -23.14 36.60
N GLN A 78 23.70 -22.10 35.73
CA GLN A 78 24.70 -21.05 35.57
C GLN A 78 24.13 -19.67 35.92
N PRO A 79 24.36 -19.12 37.11
CA PRO A 79 23.89 -17.80 37.50
C PRO A 79 24.57 -16.72 36.65
N GLY A 80 23.79 -16.01 35.84
CA GLY A 80 24.22 -14.87 35.01
C GLY A 80 24.18 -15.05 33.49
N ALA A 81 23.74 -16.21 32.97
CA ALA A 81 23.55 -16.39 31.56
C ALA A 81 22.21 -15.73 31.08
N THR A 82 22.29 -14.76 30.20
CA THR A 82 21.12 -14.26 29.47
C THR A 82 20.65 -15.31 28.48
N PHE A 83 19.42 -15.72 28.59
CA PHE A 83 18.82 -16.75 27.75
C PHE A 83 18.21 -16.14 26.51
N GLU A 84 18.80 -16.34 25.35
CA GLU A 84 18.14 -16.05 24.09
C GLU A 84 17.15 -17.17 23.75
N VAL A 85 15.88 -16.83 23.78
CA VAL A 85 14.79 -17.73 23.37
C VAL A 85 14.69 -17.73 21.85
N ASP A 86 15.27 -18.75 21.22
CA ASP A 86 15.00 -18.99 19.80
C ASP A 86 13.54 -19.43 19.63
N ALA A 87 12.69 -18.52 19.21
CA ALA A 87 11.32 -18.86 18.81
C ALA A 87 11.39 -19.90 17.68
N VAL A 88 10.69 -21.02 17.84
CA VAL A 88 10.59 -22.02 16.77
C VAL A 88 9.99 -21.33 15.53
N PRO A 89 10.70 -21.31 14.39
CA PRO A 89 10.18 -20.67 13.20
C PRO A 89 8.83 -21.30 12.82
N ILE A 90 7.78 -20.47 12.73
CA ILE A 90 6.47 -20.90 12.27
C ILE A 90 6.56 -21.08 10.73
N ASP A 91 6.27 -22.25 10.26
CA ASP A 91 6.06 -22.47 8.82
C ASP A 91 4.68 -21.92 8.44
N TRP A 92 4.68 -20.68 7.97
CA TRP A 92 3.46 -19.97 7.59
C TRP A 92 2.78 -20.56 6.35
N PHE A 93 3.51 -21.27 5.49
CA PHE A 93 2.96 -21.88 4.27
C PHE A 93 2.40 -23.28 4.52
N ALA A 94 2.68 -23.88 5.65
CA ALA A 94 2.11 -25.18 6.02
C ALA A 94 0.58 -25.13 5.96
N GLN A 95 -0.02 -26.14 5.32
CA GLN A 95 -1.48 -26.22 5.14
C GLN A 95 -2.24 -26.12 6.47
N GLU A 96 -1.72 -26.73 7.51
CA GLU A 96 -2.31 -26.66 8.86
C GLU A 96 -2.31 -25.23 9.41
N GLN A 97 -1.24 -24.48 9.16
CA GLN A 97 -1.14 -23.07 9.60
C GLN A 97 -2.11 -22.20 8.80
N GLN A 98 -2.21 -22.39 7.48
CA GLN A 98 -3.18 -21.69 6.65
C GLN A 98 -4.62 -21.96 7.12
N GLN A 99 -4.96 -23.22 7.38
CA GLN A 99 -6.27 -23.60 7.93
C GLN A 99 -6.51 -23.04 9.34
N TYR A 100 -5.48 -22.99 10.18
CA TYR A 100 -5.57 -22.38 11.51
C TYR A 100 -5.98 -20.91 11.44
N ILE A 101 -5.36 -20.11 10.56
CA ILE A 101 -5.70 -18.70 10.37
C ILE A 101 -7.16 -18.53 9.95
N LEU A 102 -7.61 -19.32 8.97
CA LEU A 102 -9.00 -19.27 8.51
C LEU A 102 -10.01 -19.65 9.60
N ARG A 103 -9.69 -20.66 10.42
CA ARG A 103 -10.57 -21.08 11.53
C ARG A 103 -10.55 -20.09 12.69
N LYS A 104 -9.40 -19.50 13.00
CA LYS A 104 -9.27 -18.45 14.00
C LYS A 104 -10.21 -17.27 13.67
N SER A 105 -10.29 -16.91 12.38
CA SER A 105 -11.12 -15.82 11.88
C SER A 105 -12.60 -16.19 11.65
N SER A 106 -13.08 -17.31 12.20
CA SER A 106 -14.47 -17.76 12.00
C SER A 106 -15.49 -17.09 12.91
N VAL A 107 -15.04 -16.43 13.98
CA VAL A 107 -15.91 -15.71 14.91
C VAL A 107 -15.92 -14.24 14.53
N ILE A 108 -17.10 -13.72 14.22
CA ILE A 108 -17.34 -12.31 13.84
C ILE A 108 -18.59 -11.86 14.59
N ASN A 109 -18.53 -10.77 15.32
CA ASN A 109 -19.62 -10.25 16.12
C ASN A 109 -20.22 -11.33 17.06
N SER A 110 -19.35 -12.09 17.72
CA SER A 110 -19.66 -13.18 18.67
C SER A 110 -20.40 -14.37 18.06
N ILE A 111 -20.61 -14.41 16.74
CA ILE A 111 -21.22 -15.52 16.02
C ILE A 111 -20.13 -16.26 15.23
N ARG A 112 -20.19 -17.59 15.29
CA ARG A 112 -19.26 -18.45 14.56
C ARG A 112 -19.82 -18.81 13.19
N TYR A 113 -19.14 -18.38 12.14
CA TYR A 113 -19.45 -18.68 10.74
C TYR A 113 -18.51 -19.78 10.22
N PRO A 114 -18.98 -21.04 10.07
CA PRO A 114 -18.14 -22.13 9.60
C PRO A 114 -17.71 -21.92 8.15
N ILE A 115 -16.60 -22.55 7.77
CA ILE A 115 -16.18 -22.58 6.36
C ILE A 115 -17.24 -23.35 5.57
N TRP A 116 -17.50 -22.93 4.33
CA TRP A 116 -18.59 -23.49 3.51
C TRP A 116 -18.55 -25.01 3.39
N THR A 117 -17.36 -25.58 3.33
CA THR A 117 -17.11 -27.02 3.21
C THR A 117 -17.25 -27.80 4.53
N ASP A 118 -17.37 -27.12 5.65
CA ASP A 118 -17.54 -27.79 6.94
C ASP A 118 -18.90 -28.48 7.02
N ALA A 119 -18.94 -29.63 7.70
CA ALA A 119 -20.16 -30.40 7.87
C ALA A 119 -21.24 -29.61 8.63
N VAL A 120 -22.46 -29.73 8.16
CA VAL A 120 -23.64 -29.10 8.80
C VAL A 120 -24.30 -30.12 9.70
N PRO A 121 -24.63 -29.77 10.96
CA PRO A 121 -25.45 -30.60 11.80
C PRO A 121 -26.81 -30.85 11.15
N MET A 122 -27.21 -32.11 11.04
CA MET A 122 -28.51 -32.51 10.47
C MET A 122 -29.58 -32.43 11.56
N ALA A 123 -30.50 -31.48 11.42
CA ALA A 123 -31.75 -31.51 12.20
C ALA A 123 -32.86 -32.24 11.44
N GLY A 124 -33.89 -32.71 12.14
CA GLY A 124 -34.98 -33.43 11.51
C GLY A 124 -35.75 -32.62 10.47
N PRO A 125 -36.25 -33.25 9.38
CA PRO A 125 -36.72 -32.55 8.17
C PRO A 125 -38.08 -31.82 8.36
N ASN A 126 -38.81 -32.01 9.41
CA ASN A 126 -40.19 -31.56 9.54
C ASN A 126 -40.42 -30.40 10.53
N VAL A 127 -39.38 -29.81 11.07
CA VAL A 127 -39.49 -28.68 12.00
C VAL A 127 -39.14 -27.40 11.28
N LEU A 128 -40.01 -26.40 11.39
CA LEU A 128 -39.75 -25.08 10.84
C LEU A 128 -38.49 -24.49 11.50
N TYR A 129 -37.54 -24.06 10.68
CA TYR A 129 -36.28 -23.55 11.19
C TYR A 129 -36.44 -22.16 11.84
N THR A 130 -35.85 -22.00 12.98
CA THR A 130 -35.71 -20.73 13.69
C THR A 130 -34.22 -20.54 13.93
N ASP A 131 -33.68 -19.35 13.64
CA ASP A 131 -32.26 -19.05 13.76
C ASP A 131 -31.85 -19.13 15.26
N PRO A 132 -30.95 -20.06 15.65
CA PRO A 132 -30.53 -20.21 17.04
C PRO A 132 -29.74 -19.03 17.58
N ASP A 133 -29.11 -18.21 16.68
CA ASP A 133 -28.39 -17.01 17.07
C ASP A 133 -29.36 -15.84 17.35
N GLY A 134 -30.66 -16.02 17.11
CA GLY A 134 -31.68 -14.99 17.21
C GLY A 134 -31.76 -14.10 15.98
N GLN A 135 -32.69 -13.14 16.04
CA GLN A 135 -32.82 -12.16 14.94
C GLN A 135 -31.78 -11.04 15.07
N PRO A 136 -31.23 -10.55 13.96
CA PRO A 136 -30.32 -9.41 13.98
C PRO A 136 -30.94 -8.17 14.64
N SER A 137 -30.14 -7.40 15.39
CA SER A 137 -30.61 -6.17 16.04
C SER A 137 -31.13 -5.16 15.01
N VAL A 138 -32.19 -4.42 15.37
CA VAL A 138 -32.77 -3.36 14.53
C VAL A 138 -32.46 -2.01 15.18
N PRO A 139 -31.99 -0.98 14.42
CA PRO A 139 -31.62 0.29 14.98
C PRO A 139 -32.80 1.08 15.54
N GLN A 140 -32.57 1.89 16.57
CA GLN A 140 -33.62 2.66 17.24
C GLN A 140 -34.35 3.63 16.29
N TYR A 141 -33.67 4.23 15.31
CA TYR A 141 -34.30 5.11 14.34
C TYR A 141 -35.29 4.38 13.40
N ALA A 142 -35.15 3.06 13.25
CA ALA A 142 -36.11 2.23 12.50
C ALA A 142 -37.26 1.73 13.39
N ILE A 143 -37.06 1.71 14.72
CA ILE A 143 -38.06 1.30 15.70
C ILE A 143 -39.00 2.45 16.06
N PHE A 144 -38.48 3.67 16.16
CA PHE A 144 -39.24 4.84 16.59
C PHE A 144 -39.27 5.91 15.50
N SER A 145 -40.42 6.55 15.33
CA SER A 145 -40.59 7.77 14.54
C SER A 145 -40.01 8.97 15.27
N ALA A 146 -39.81 10.10 14.55
CA ALA A 146 -39.42 11.38 15.15
C ALA A 146 -40.40 11.87 16.22
N ASP A 147 -41.65 11.47 16.17
CA ASP A 147 -42.73 11.75 17.17
C ASP A 147 -42.73 10.74 18.33
N GLY A 148 -41.77 9.79 18.37
CA GLY A 148 -41.68 8.75 19.39
C GLY A 148 -42.64 7.58 19.21
N SER A 149 -43.46 7.54 18.17
CA SER A 149 -44.31 6.39 17.86
C SER A 149 -43.48 5.18 17.39
N SER A 150 -43.91 3.96 17.82
CA SER A 150 -43.23 2.74 17.39
C SER A 150 -43.57 2.42 15.94
N ARG A 151 -42.54 2.21 15.13
CA ARG A 151 -42.65 1.74 13.75
C ARG A 151 -42.46 0.24 13.61
N PHE A 152 -41.58 -0.33 14.44
CA PHE A 152 -41.27 -1.76 14.40
C PHE A 152 -42.35 -2.58 15.09
N LEU A 153 -42.93 -3.51 14.37
CA LEU A 153 -43.97 -4.40 14.92
C LEU A 153 -43.38 -5.75 15.33
N SER A 154 -42.78 -6.47 14.41
CA SER A 154 -42.29 -7.82 14.68
C SER A 154 -41.51 -8.40 13.48
N TRP A 155 -40.86 -9.51 13.76
CA TRP A 155 -40.28 -10.38 12.74
C TRP A 155 -41.35 -11.32 12.21
N ASN A 156 -41.74 -11.14 10.94
CA ASN A 156 -42.80 -11.93 10.31
C ASN A 156 -42.26 -12.76 9.17
N ARG A 157 -42.82 -13.95 8.99
CA ARG A 157 -42.51 -14.77 7.83
C ARG A 157 -43.45 -14.39 6.69
N PRO A 158 -42.94 -14.13 5.47
CA PRO A 158 -43.78 -13.82 4.34
C PRO A 158 -44.65 -15.02 3.95
N VAL A 159 -45.95 -14.92 4.13
CA VAL A 159 -46.91 -16.04 3.94
C VAL A 159 -47.15 -16.36 2.47
N ASN A 160 -46.92 -15.40 1.54
CA ASN A 160 -47.26 -15.50 0.12
C ASN A 160 -46.10 -15.18 -0.85
N ALA A 161 -44.89 -15.01 -0.35
CA ALA A 161 -43.76 -14.75 -1.24
C ALA A 161 -43.23 -16.08 -1.77
N ALA A 162 -43.27 -16.26 -3.08
CA ALA A 162 -42.56 -17.38 -3.68
C ALA A 162 -41.04 -17.16 -3.48
N PRO A 163 -40.34 -18.16 -2.92
CA PRO A 163 -38.87 -18.11 -2.85
C PRO A 163 -38.31 -18.35 -4.25
N THR A 164 -38.44 -17.36 -5.14
CA THR A 164 -37.76 -17.39 -6.41
C THR A 164 -36.29 -17.11 -6.14
N LEU A 165 -35.53 -18.17 -6.16
CA LEU A 165 -34.07 -18.11 -5.99
C LEU A 165 -33.40 -17.59 -7.27
N PRO A 166 -32.27 -16.90 -7.18
CA PRO A 166 -31.46 -16.64 -8.35
C PRO A 166 -31.09 -17.98 -9.00
N PRO A 167 -30.97 -18.05 -10.36
CA PRO A 167 -30.68 -19.28 -11.05
C PRO A 167 -29.42 -19.95 -10.50
N LEU A 168 -29.57 -21.05 -9.81
CA LEU A 168 -28.49 -21.84 -9.23
C LEU A 168 -27.68 -22.51 -10.33
N PRO A 169 -26.34 -22.59 -10.20
CA PRO A 169 -25.56 -23.55 -11.00
C PRO A 169 -25.99 -24.95 -10.57
N SER A 170 -26.49 -25.74 -11.52
CA SER A 170 -26.85 -27.13 -11.28
C SER A 170 -25.68 -27.87 -10.64
N PRO A 171 -25.79 -28.41 -9.43
CA PRO A 171 -24.82 -29.39 -8.97
C PRO A 171 -24.95 -30.61 -9.89
N THR A 172 -23.82 -31.12 -10.38
CA THR A 172 -23.74 -32.37 -11.12
C THR A 172 -24.03 -33.56 -10.18
N PHE A 173 -25.23 -33.62 -9.64
CA PHE A 173 -25.79 -34.83 -9.04
C PHE A 173 -27.26 -34.92 -9.44
N SER A 174 -27.49 -35.92 -10.26
CA SER A 174 -28.75 -36.30 -10.83
C SER A 174 -29.78 -36.63 -9.76
N THR A 175 -30.76 -35.75 -9.57
CA THR A 175 -32.12 -36.11 -9.19
C THR A 175 -33.08 -35.22 -10.00
N PRO A 176 -34.01 -35.81 -10.76
CA PRO A 176 -34.95 -35.02 -11.54
C PRO A 176 -36.10 -34.57 -10.63
N SER A 177 -36.15 -33.28 -10.34
CA SER A 177 -37.40 -32.64 -9.99
C SER A 177 -37.53 -31.38 -10.85
N VAL A 178 -38.30 -31.55 -11.89
CA VAL A 178 -38.82 -30.52 -12.75
C VAL A 178 -39.77 -29.65 -11.93
N VAL A 179 -39.31 -28.53 -11.47
CA VAL A 179 -40.13 -27.37 -11.17
C VAL A 179 -39.62 -26.27 -12.09
N SER A 180 -40.34 -26.03 -13.17
CA SER A 180 -40.16 -24.86 -14.04
C SER A 180 -40.38 -23.63 -13.16
N GLU A 181 -39.30 -22.98 -12.78
CA GLU A 181 -39.41 -21.70 -12.08
C GLU A 181 -39.98 -20.66 -13.03
N PRO A 182 -40.97 -19.85 -12.61
CA PRO A 182 -41.37 -18.69 -13.38
C PRO A 182 -40.17 -17.77 -13.46
N ASN A 183 -39.75 -17.45 -14.70
CA ASN A 183 -38.69 -16.49 -15.01
C ASN A 183 -39.19 -15.10 -14.60
N VAL A 184 -39.06 -14.75 -13.33
CA VAL A 184 -39.51 -13.44 -12.82
C VAL A 184 -38.48 -12.42 -13.28
N ASP A 185 -38.87 -11.57 -14.22
CA ASP A 185 -38.07 -10.49 -14.76
C ASP A 185 -37.87 -9.39 -13.70
N LEU A 186 -36.84 -9.51 -12.87
CA LEU A 186 -36.47 -8.50 -11.88
C LEU A 186 -35.60 -7.43 -12.57
N ALA A 187 -36.00 -6.18 -12.44
CA ALA A 187 -35.20 -5.04 -12.91
C ALA A 187 -34.37 -4.43 -11.76
N PRO A 188 -33.25 -3.74 -12.05
CA PRO A 188 -32.48 -3.06 -11.01
C PRO A 188 -33.30 -2.10 -10.16
N ALA A 189 -34.27 -1.42 -10.76
CA ALA A 189 -35.16 -0.47 -10.08
C ALA A 189 -36.19 -1.15 -9.15
N ASP A 190 -36.33 -2.47 -9.23
CA ASP A 190 -37.22 -3.21 -8.32
C ASP A 190 -36.53 -3.45 -6.96
N ILE A 191 -35.23 -3.18 -6.82
CA ILE A 191 -34.52 -3.23 -5.54
C ILE A 191 -34.79 -1.94 -4.80
N GLU A 192 -35.63 -2.00 -3.78
CA GLU A 192 -36.11 -0.86 -3.01
C GLU A 192 -35.47 -0.85 -1.62
N GLN A 193 -34.78 0.26 -1.30
CA GLN A 193 -34.23 0.53 0.04
C GLN A 193 -35.28 1.30 0.87
N HIS A 194 -35.56 0.83 2.09
CA HIS A 194 -36.49 1.49 2.98
C HIS A 194 -35.82 2.26 4.12
N LEU A 195 -35.90 1.80 5.36
CA LEU A 195 -35.44 2.53 6.54
C LEU A 195 -33.97 2.24 6.90
N ILE A 196 -33.43 1.14 6.48
CA ILE A 196 -32.06 0.72 6.84
C ILE A 196 -31.01 1.49 6.02
N ASN A 197 -29.89 1.83 6.65
CA ASN A 197 -28.77 2.54 6.00
C ASN A 197 -27.82 1.57 5.28
N ASP A 198 -28.34 0.76 4.41
CA ASP A 198 -27.64 -0.27 3.65
C ASP A 198 -27.57 0.03 2.15
N CYS A 199 -27.51 1.31 1.78
CA CYS A 199 -27.44 1.77 0.39
C CYS A 199 -26.32 1.08 -0.41
N SER A 200 -25.22 0.73 0.21
CA SER A 200 -24.14 -0.02 -0.44
C SER A 200 -24.56 -1.42 -0.86
N VAL A 201 -25.33 -2.12 -0.01
CA VAL A 201 -25.88 -3.45 -0.32
C VAL A 201 -26.96 -3.35 -1.38
N CYS A 202 -27.87 -2.37 -1.28
CA CYS A 202 -28.90 -2.12 -2.29
C CYS A 202 -28.29 -1.84 -3.66
N ALA A 203 -27.30 -0.97 -3.73
CA ALA A 203 -26.59 -0.67 -4.97
C ALA A 203 -25.91 -1.93 -5.55
N VAL A 204 -25.30 -2.78 -4.69
CA VAL A 204 -24.71 -4.07 -5.08
C VAL A 204 -25.76 -4.99 -5.69
N LEU A 205 -26.90 -5.15 -5.04
CA LEU A 205 -27.98 -6.02 -5.55
C LEU A 205 -28.53 -5.51 -6.87
N ALA A 206 -28.70 -4.18 -7.02
CA ALA A 206 -29.17 -3.57 -8.25
C ALA A 206 -28.20 -3.80 -9.43
N VAL A 207 -26.87 -3.58 -9.24
CA VAL A 207 -25.89 -3.85 -10.31
C VAL A 207 -25.79 -5.33 -10.63
N CYS A 208 -25.99 -6.22 -9.66
CA CYS A 208 -26.01 -7.67 -9.88
C CYS A 208 -27.22 -8.09 -10.72
N VAL A 209 -28.39 -7.52 -10.45
CA VAL A 209 -29.62 -7.73 -11.25
C VAL A 209 -29.39 -7.23 -12.68
N GLN A 210 -28.83 -6.02 -12.84
CA GLN A 210 -28.50 -5.47 -14.17
C GLN A 210 -27.52 -6.38 -14.92
N HIS A 211 -26.46 -6.82 -14.28
CA HIS A 211 -25.47 -7.68 -14.90
C HIS A 211 -26.05 -9.04 -15.30
N THR A 212 -26.89 -9.63 -14.43
CA THR A 212 -27.58 -10.88 -14.75
C THR A 212 -28.50 -10.72 -15.98
N LYS A 213 -29.23 -9.60 -16.04
CA LYS A 213 -30.13 -9.30 -17.16
C LYS A 213 -29.37 -9.10 -18.47
N THR A 214 -28.25 -8.40 -18.44
CA THR A 214 -27.48 -8.07 -19.64
C THR A 214 -26.65 -9.24 -20.15
N PHE A 215 -26.03 -10.00 -19.27
CA PHE A 215 -25.02 -11.02 -19.60
C PHE A 215 -25.46 -12.45 -19.25
N ASN A 216 -26.73 -12.66 -18.81
CA ASN A 216 -27.20 -13.95 -18.29
C ASN A 216 -26.22 -14.57 -17.26
N SER A 217 -25.64 -13.72 -16.40
CA SER A 217 -24.62 -14.08 -15.42
C SER A 217 -25.22 -14.68 -14.16
N LYS A 218 -24.41 -15.44 -13.44
CA LYS A 218 -24.77 -16.00 -12.12
C LYS A 218 -23.99 -15.28 -11.00
N LEU A 219 -23.95 -13.95 -11.05
CA LEU A 219 -23.15 -13.14 -10.14
C LEU A 219 -23.58 -13.34 -8.67
N LEU A 220 -24.87 -13.51 -8.44
CA LEU A 220 -25.43 -13.79 -7.12
C LEU A 220 -25.97 -15.23 -7.04
N SER A 221 -25.08 -16.19 -7.03
CA SER A 221 -25.46 -17.61 -6.82
C SER A 221 -25.19 -18.08 -5.38
N SER A 222 -25.36 -17.21 -4.40
CA SER A 222 -24.87 -17.41 -3.04
C SER A 222 -25.91 -17.90 -2.04
N ILE A 223 -27.20 -18.03 -2.45
CA ILE A 223 -28.30 -18.50 -1.56
C ILE A 223 -28.62 -19.94 -1.85
N TYR A 224 -28.70 -20.73 -0.78
CA TYR A 224 -29.03 -22.16 -0.85
C TYR A 224 -30.14 -22.46 0.14
N PRO A 225 -31.33 -22.94 -0.33
CA PRO A 225 -32.40 -23.38 0.56
C PRO A 225 -31.91 -24.59 1.36
N GLY A 226 -32.14 -24.53 2.67
CA GLY A 226 -31.83 -25.64 3.55
C GLY A 226 -32.80 -26.78 3.39
N ARG A 227 -32.49 -27.97 3.95
CA ARG A 227 -33.42 -29.11 3.98
C ARG A 227 -34.60 -28.90 4.92
N GLN A 228 -34.47 -28.00 5.91
CA GLN A 228 -35.57 -27.62 6.80
C GLN A 228 -36.38 -26.48 6.19
N PRO A 229 -37.72 -26.51 6.28
CA PRO A 229 -38.55 -25.39 5.86
C PRO A 229 -38.13 -24.08 6.55
N GLY A 230 -38.08 -23.00 5.80
CA GLY A 230 -37.70 -21.67 6.32
C GLY A 230 -36.23 -21.47 6.64
N ARG A 231 -35.34 -22.40 6.28
CA ARG A 231 -33.89 -22.29 6.44
C ARG A 231 -33.22 -21.89 5.13
N TYR A 232 -32.32 -20.92 5.21
CA TYR A 232 -31.49 -20.51 4.10
C TYR A 232 -30.03 -20.43 4.54
N ASP A 233 -29.13 -21.02 3.74
CA ASP A 233 -27.70 -20.94 3.90
C ASP A 233 -27.14 -20.00 2.83
N ILE A 234 -26.52 -18.91 3.21
CA ILE A 234 -25.89 -17.95 2.31
C ILE A 234 -24.39 -18.15 2.32
N LYS A 235 -23.82 -18.27 1.11
CA LYS A 235 -22.37 -18.41 0.91
C LYS A 235 -21.74 -17.03 0.75
N VAL A 236 -20.90 -16.62 1.69
CA VAL A 236 -20.25 -15.31 1.69
C VAL A 236 -18.73 -15.48 1.77
N LEU A 237 -17.98 -14.75 0.96
CA LEU A 237 -16.52 -14.69 1.03
C LEU A 237 -16.11 -13.65 2.07
N ILE A 238 -15.68 -14.10 3.23
CA ILE A 238 -15.22 -13.22 4.31
C ILE A 238 -14.06 -13.84 5.07
N ASN A 239 -13.13 -12.99 5.52
CA ASN A 239 -11.97 -13.44 6.27
C ASN A 239 -11.22 -14.56 5.56
N GLY A 240 -10.98 -14.39 4.26
CA GLY A 240 -10.17 -15.26 3.43
C GLY A 240 -10.80 -16.60 3.04
N ALA A 241 -12.07 -16.85 3.40
CA ALA A 241 -12.74 -18.09 3.04
C ALA A 241 -14.23 -17.88 2.73
N HIS A 242 -14.78 -18.74 1.90
CA HIS A 242 -16.22 -18.84 1.78
C HIS A 242 -16.80 -19.42 3.07
N ARG A 243 -17.72 -18.68 3.68
CA ARG A 243 -18.38 -19.06 4.93
C ARG A 243 -19.85 -19.22 4.74
N ARG A 244 -20.44 -20.00 5.62
CA ARG A 244 -21.89 -20.28 5.66
C ARG A 244 -22.53 -19.38 6.69
N ILE A 245 -23.49 -18.57 6.23
CA ILE A 245 -24.36 -17.79 7.08
C ILE A 245 -25.73 -18.44 6.99
N THR A 246 -26.19 -19.02 8.10
CA THR A 246 -27.52 -19.65 8.18
C THR A 246 -28.48 -18.66 8.79
N ILE A 247 -29.63 -18.48 8.16
CA ILE A 247 -30.74 -17.63 8.62
C ILE A 247 -32.09 -18.35 8.47
N ASP A 248 -33.08 -17.86 9.19
CA ASP A 248 -34.47 -18.17 8.90
C ASP A 248 -35.08 -17.09 7.97
N ASP A 249 -36.32 -17.33 7.50
CA ASP A 249 -37.06 -16.47 6.57
C ASP A 249 -37.92 -15.41 7.26
N ALA A 250 -37.78 -15.20 8.58
CA ALA A 250 -38.45 -14.10 9.25
C ALA A 250 -37.78 -12.77 8.89
N LEU A 251 -38.54 -11.79 8.45
CA LEU A 251 -38.06 -10.44 8.08
C LEU A 251 -38.69 -9.37 8.98
N PRO A 252 -38.02 -8.19 9.13
CA PRO A 252 -38.52 -7.12 9.98
C PRO A 252 -39.55 -6.25 9.24
N PHE A 253 -40.71 -6.00 9.88
CA PHE A 253 -41.79 -5.16 9.37
C PHE A 253 -42.17 -4.07 10.37
N ASP A 254 -42.59 -2.92 9.85
CA ASP A 254 -43.09 -1.81 10.64
C ASP A 254 -44.54 -2.09 11.17
N SER A 255 -45.07 -1.15 11.98
CA SER A 255 -46.44 -1.23 12.52
C SER A 255 -47.56 -1.22 11.46
N ASN A 256 -47.25 -0.82 10.24
CA ASN A 256 -48.16 -0.80 9.10
C ASN A 256 -48.02 -2.02 8.19
N GLY A 257 -47.17 -2.97 8.56
CA GLY A 257 -46.88 -4.16 7.77
C GLY A 257 -45.97 -3.90 6.55
N ASN A 258 -45.24 -2.74 6.49
CA ASN A 258 -44.28 -2.47 5.45
C ASN A 258 -42.91 -3.05 5.83
N PRO A 259 -42.13 -3.56 4.88
CA PRO A 259 -40.75 -4.00 5.14
C PRO A 259 -39.90 -2.84 5.62
N ILE A 260 -39.01 -3.09 6.59
CA ILE A 260 -38.01 -2.10 7.08
C ILE A 260 -36.72 -2.15 6.25
N GLY A 261 -36.30 -3.35 5.86
CA GLY A 261 -35.17 -3.60 5.00
C GLY A 261 -35.51 -3.58 3.51
N ILE A 262 -34.73 -4.29 2.71
CA ILE A 262 -34.91 -4.35 1.25
C ILE A 262 -36.22 -5.04 0.88
N SER A 263 -36.89 -4.47 -0.12
CA SER A 263 -38.04 -5.11 -0.81
C SER A 263 -37.87 -5.11 -2.32
N THR A 264 -38.77 -5.81 -3.00
CA THR A 264 -38.89 -5.79 -4.47
C THR A 264 -40.26 -5.26 -4.90
N GLY A 265 -40.85 -4.41 -4.10
CA GLY A 265 -42.12 -3.77 -4.36
C GLY A 265 -43.25 -4.75 -4.74
N ALA A 266 -43.96 -4.46 -5.82
CA ALA A 266 -45.09 -5.27 -6.30
C ALA A 266 -44.71 -6.69 -6.76
N LYS A 267 -43.42 -6.97 -7.03
CA LYS A 267 -42.96 -8.30 -7.48
C LYS A 267 -42.86 -9.32 -6.35
N ASN A 268 -42.75 -8.84 -5.11
CA ASN A 268 -42.73 -9.66 -3.90
C ASN A 268 -41.74 -10.86 -3.94
N ILE A 269 -40.52 -10.58 -4.45
CA ILE A 269 -39.42 -11.56 -4.55
C ILE A 269 -38.59 -11.51 -3.28
N LEU A 270 -38.37 -12.65 -2.63
CA LEU A 270 -37.81 -12.71 -1.27
C LEU A 270 -36.30 -12.71 -1.19
N TRP A 271 -35.59 -13.20 -2.22
CA TRP A 271 -34.15 -13.43 -2.12
C TRP A 271 -33.30 -12.18 -1.81
N PRO A 272 -33.64 -10.96 -2.29
CA PRO A 272 -32.85 -9.77 -1.93
C PRO A 272 -32.88 -9.48 -0.43
N ALA A 273 -34.06 -9.57 0.18
CA ALA A 273 -34.22 -9.39 1.62
C ALA A 273 -33.53 -10.49 2.45
N LEU A 274 -33.44 -11.72 1.93
CA LEU A 274 -32.72 -12.81 2.61
C LEU A 274 -31.20 -12.59 2.56
N ILE A 275 -30.68 -12.10 1.43
CA ILE A 275 -29.25 -11.71 1.32
C ILE A 275 -28.94 -10.56 2.28
N GLU A 276 -29.78 -9.53 2.29
CA GLU A 276 -29.65 -8.41 3.22
C GLU A 276 -29.64 -8.93 4.67
N LYS A 277 -30.62 -9.74 5.07
CA LYS A 277 -30.69 -10.29 6.43
C LYS A 277 -29.42 -11.04 6.81
N ALA A 278 -28.92 -11.89 5.93
CA ALA A 278 -27.69 -12.64 6.19
C ALA A 278 -26.48 -11.72 6.32
N TYR A 279 -26.41 -10.70 5.45
CA TYR A 279 -25.34 -9.73 5.50
C TYR A 279 -25.41 -8.86 6.76
N MET A 280 -26.60 -8.40 7.15
CA MET A 280 -26.83 -7.69 8.41
C MET A 280 -26.46 -8.55 9.62
N LYS A 281 -26.86 -9.84 9.63
CA LYS A 281 -26.42 -10.78 10.68
C LYS A 281 -24.90 -10.86 10.78
N LEU A 282 -24.21 -10.95 9.64
CA LEU A 282 -22.76 -10.98 9.58
C LEU A 282 -22.12 -9.68 10.10
N MET A 283 -22.74 -8.53 9.79
CA MET A 283 -22.23 -7.20 10.16
C MET A 283 -22.60 -6.76 11.59
N GLY A 284 -23.33 -7.57 12.34
CA GLY A 284 -23.68 -7.33 13.74
C GLY A 284 -25.09 -6.78 13.94
N GLY A 285 -25.90 -6.64 12.90
CA GLY A 285 -27.29 -6.20 12.96
C GLY A 285 -27.65 -5.21 11.87
N TYR A 286 -28.92 -4.81 11.85
CA TYR A 286 -29.44 -3.77 10.95
C TYR A 286 -29.02 -2.36 11.38
N ASP A 287 -28.33 -2.22 12.52
CA ASP A 287 -27.63 -1.00 12.92
C ASP A 287 -26.26 -0.87 12.19
N PHE A 288 -26.28 -1.19 10.93
CA PHE A 288 -25.13 -1.19 10.06
C PHE A 288 -24.86 0.26 9.58
N PRO A 289 -23.67 0.81 9.83
CA PRO A 289 -23.37 2.21 9.50
C PRO A 289 -23.16 2.46 8.01
N GLY A 290 -23.37 1.44 7.16
CA GLY A 290 -23.00 1.47 5.76
C GLY A 290 -21.62 0.88 5.50
N SER A 291 -21.29 0.63 4.24
CA SER A 291 -20.03 0.04 3.81
C SER A 291 -19.61 0.59 2.45
N ASN A 292 -18.50 0.07 1.97
CA ASN A 292 -18.03 0.24 0.60
C ASN A 292 -18.67 -0.84 -0.29
N SER A 293 -19.42 -0.44 -1.28
CA SER A 293 -20.17 -1.37 -2.16
C SER A 293 -19.29 -2.38 -2.89
N ALA A 294 -18.03 -2.04 -3.24
CA ALA A 294 -17.13 -3.02 -3.83
C ALA A 294 -16.71 -4.12 -2.83
N ILE A 295 -16.56 -3.79 -1.54
CA ILE A 295 -16.29 -4.75 -0.48
C ILE A 295 -17.51 -5.64 -0.23
N ASP A 296 -18.70 -5.06 -0.24
CA ASP A 296 -19.96 -5.81 -0.08
C ASP A 296 -20.15 -6.79 -1.23
N LEU A 297 -19.87 -6.34 -2.46
CA LEU A 297 -19.92 -7.21 -3.63
C LEU A 297 -18.85 -8.30 -3.58
N HIS A 298 -17.62 -7.98 -3.16
CA HIS A 298 -16.57 -8.97 -2.94
C HIS A 298 -17.03 -10.07 -1.98
N ALA A 299 -17.65 -9.67 -0.89
CA ALA A 299 -18.19 -10.63 0.08
C ALA A 299 -19.29 -11.52 -0.54
N LEU A 300 -20.18 -10.96 -1.34
CA LEU A 300 -21.33 -11.69 -1.90
C LEU A 300 -21.01 -12.49 -3.17
N SER A 301 -20.03 -12.08 -3.96
CA SER A 301 -19.72 -12.68 -5.27
C SER A 301 -18.30 -13.21 -5.42
N GLY A 302 -17.35 -12.72 -4.62
CA GLY A 302 -15.92 -12.98 -4.80
C GLY A 302 -15.26 -12.11 -5.87
N TRP A 303 -15.95 -11.15 -6.47
CA TRP A 303 -15.36 -10.23 -7.43
C TRP A 303 -14.34 -9.30 -6.75
N ILE A 304 -13.30 -8.93 -7.50
CA ILE A 304 -12.14 -8.20 -6.98
C ILE A 304 -12.51 -6.73 -6.78
N PRO A 305 -12.47 -6.19 -5.55
CA PRO A 305 -12.87 -4.82 -5.26
C PRO A 305 -11.76 -3.84 -5.62
N GLU A 306 -12.11 -2.76 -6.30
CA GLU A 306 -11.23 -1.61 -6.58
C GLU A 306 -11.95 -0.31 -6.20
N PHE A 307 -11.30 0.49 -5.38
CA PHE A 307 -11.73 1.86 -5.11
C PHE A 307 -10.90 2.83 -5.93
N ILE A 308 -11.56 3.69 -6.69
CA ILE A 308 -10.95 4.71 -7.54
C ILE A 308 -11.33 6.07 -6.96
N ASP A 309 -10.39 6.70 -6.27
CA ASP A 309 -10.54 8.05 -5.73
C ASP A 309 -10.46 9.06 -6.87
N LEU A 310 -11.57 9.76 -7.13
CA LEU A 310 -11.71 10.73 -8.22
C LEU A 310 -10.99 12.05 -7.94
N HIS A 311 -10.61 12.30 -6.70
CA HIS A 311 -9.90 13.50 -6.26
C HIS A 311 -8.40 13.28 -6.01
N SER A 312 -7.92 12.06 -6.22
CA SER A 312 -6.51 11.73 -6.09
C SER A 312 -5.66 12.45 -7.14
N THR A 313 -4.49 12.93 -6.75
CA THR A 313 -3.50 13.53 -7.67
C THR A 313 -2.98 12.56 -8.73
N SER A 314 -3.13 11.25 -8.48
CA SER A 314 -2.76 10.19 -9.42
C SER A 314 -3.91 9.72 -10.31
N PHE A 315 -5.08 10.37 -10.24
CA PHE A 315 -6.25 9.99 -11.03
C PHE A 315 -6.09 10.33 -12.51
N GLU A 316 -6.02 9.30 -13.33
CA GLU A 316 -5.93 9.41 -14.79
C GLU A 316 -7.34 9.27 -15.43
N LYS A 317 -8.03 10.38 -15.62
CA LYS A 317 -9.44 10.44 -16.02
C LYS A 317 -9.77 9.67 -17.30
N GLU A 318 -8.97 9.88 -18.36
CA GLU A 318 -9.18 9.29 -19.69
C GLU A 318 -8.92 7.77 -19.68
N ARG A 319 -7.82 7.37 -19.06
CA ARG A 319 -7.44 5.97 -18.93
C ARG A 319 -8.44 5.20 -18.08
N THR A 320 -8.91 5.82 -16.99
CA THR A 320 -9.91 5.23 -16.11
C THR A 320 -11.23 5.05 -16.85
N TRP A 321 -11.71 6.07 -17.56
CA TRP A 321 -12.92 5.94 -18.36
C TRP A 321 -12.86 4.76 -19.33
N THR A 322 -11.81 4.72 -20.16
CA THR A 322 -11.64 3.68 -21.18
C THR A 322 -11.66 2.28 -20.57
N ARG A 323 -10.99 2.11 -19.42
CA ARG A 323 -10.94 0.83 -18.71
C ARG A 323 -12.30 0.42 -18.13
N LEU A 324 -12.98 1.34 -17.46
CA LEU A 324 -14.29 1.08 -16.86
C LEU A 324 -15.35 0.80 -17.91
N MET A 325 -15.40 1.59 -18.98
CA MET A 325 -16.33 1.41 -20.09
C MET A 325 -16.15 0.04 -20.74
N ARG A 326 -14.91 -0.33 -21.08
CA ARG A 326 -14.62 -1.64 -21.68
C ARG A 326 -14.98 -2.80 -20.72
N GLY A 327 -14.63 -2.66 -19.45
CA GLY A 327 -14.97 -3.66 -18.43
C GLY A 327 -16.47 -3.86 -18.28
N PHE A 328 -17.23 -2.77 -18.23
CA PHE A 328 -18.68 -2.77 -18.07
C PHE A 328 -19.36 -3.41 -19.29
N HIS A 329 -19.04 -2.97 -20.51
CA HIS A 329 -19.68 -3.49 -21.73
C HIS A 329 -19.36 -4.95 -22.02
N ASN A 330 -18.22 -5.44 -21.57
CA ASN A 330 -17.84 -6.85 -21.73
C ASN A 330 -18.36 -7.75 -20.60
N GLY A 331 -19.06 -7.19 -19.61
CA GLY A 331 -19.52 -7.94 -18.45
C GLY A 331 -18.38 -8.37 -17.48
N HIS A 332 -17.24 -7.70 -17.57
CA HIS A 332 -16.09 -7.99 -16.74
C HIS A 332 -16.00 -7.13 -15.46
N CYS A 333 -16.86 -6.12 -15.38
CA CYS A 333 -16.86 -5.17 -14.29
C CYS A 333 -18.30 -4.69 -14.02
N VAL A 334 -18.63 -4.55 -12.76
CA VAL A 334 -19.81 -3.80 -12.29
C VAL A 334 -19.36 -2.59 -11.49
N LEU A 335 -20.15 -1.54 -11.53
CA LEU A 335 -19.79 -0.23 -11.02
C LEU A 335 -20.85 0.31 -10.09
N THR A 336 -20.41 0.95 -9.02
CA THR A 336 -21.21 1.82 -8.17
C THR A 336 -20.44 3.10 -7.90
N VAL A 337 -21.11 4.15 -7.48
CA VAL A 337 -20.48 5.43 -7.14
C VAL A 337 -20.97 5.92 -5.79
N GLY A 338 -20.09 6.56 -5.03
CA GLY A 338 -20.38 7.05 -3.70
C GLY A 338 -20.17 8.55 -3.56
N THR A 339 -21.05 9.18 -2.78
CA THR A 339 -20.93 10.58 -2.38
C THR A 339 -20.25 10.71 -1.03
N ASP A 340 -19.54 11.81 -0.83
CA ASP A 340 -18.95 12.15 0.45
C ASP A 340 -20.00 12.63 1.47
N SER A 341 -19.60 12.81 2.72
CA SER A 341 -20.47 13.28 3.80
C SER A 341 -20.91 14.75 3.65
N LYS A 342 -20.32 15.52 2.76
CA LYS A 342 -20.56 16.96 2.56
C LYS A 342 -21.38 17.23 1.30
N THR A 343 -21.68 16.21 0.51
CA THR A 343 -22.42 16.38 -0.75
C THR A 343 -23.84 16.88 -0.51
N THR A 344 -24.15 18.07 -1.00
CA THR A 344 -25.50 18.67 -0.92
C THR A 344 -26.01 19.11 -2.30
N ARG A 345 -25.38 18.64 -3.37
CA ARG A 345 -25.61 19.11 -4.75
C ARG A 345 -26.94 18.65 -5.31
N ARG A 346 -27.62 19.52 -6.05
CA ARG A 346 -28.77 19.15 -6.89
C ARG A 346 -28.35 19.07 -8.36
N ILE A 347 -28.73 18.00 -9.02
CA ILE A 347 -28.46 17.79 -10.44
C ILE A 347 -29.76 17.45 -11.14
N LYS A 348 -30.13 18.23 -12.15
CA LYS A 348 -31.41 18.09 -12.89
C LYS A 348 -32.63 17.97 -11.96
N GLY A 349 -32.65 18.75 -10.87
CA GLY A 349 -33.73 18.70 -9.88
C GLY A 349 -33.58 17.63 -8.79
N LEU A 350 -32.82 16.58 -9.02
CA LEU A 350 -32.56 15.53 -8.04
C LEU A 350 -31.53 15.98 -7.00
N ARG A 351 -31.84 15.83 -5.72
CA ARG A 351 -30.90 16.09 -4.62
C ARG A 351 -30.09 14.82 -4.34
N LEU A 352 -28.78 14.89 -4.57
CA LEU A 352 -27.88 13.81 -4.16
C LEU A 352 -27.83 13.72 -2.62
N LEU A 353 -27.84 12.50 -2.12
CA LEU A 353 -27.74 12.21 -0.68
C LEU A 353 -26.26 12.15 -0.27
N PRO A 354 -25.88 12.70 0.88
CA PRO A 354 -24.54 12.56 1.42
C PRO A 354 -24.29 11.13 1.92
N SER A 355 -23.03 10.68 1.84
CA SER A 355 -22.61 9.33 2.27
C SER A 355 -23.53 8.23 1.70
N HIS A 356 -23.84 8.30 0.40
CA HIS A 356 -24.79 7.41 -0.26
C HIS A 356 -24.18 6.74 -1.48
N ASN A 357 -24.59 5.49 -1.74
CA ASN A 357 -24.13 4.70 -2.87
C ASN A 357 -25.23 4.61 -3.94
N TYR A 358 -24.84 4.78 -5.19
CA TYR A 358 -25.69 4.67 -6.36
C TYR A 358 -25.19 3.53 -7.25
N ALA A 359 -26.11 2.74 -7.76
CA ALA A 359 -25.80 1.70 -8.75
C ALA A 359 -25.57 2.32 -10.13
N VAL A 360 -24.54 1.91 -10.86
CA VAL A 360 -24.34 2.27 -12.26
C VAL A 360 -24.98 1.20 -13.13
N ILE A 361 -26.07 1.55 -13.81
CA ILE A 361 -26.87 0.60 -14.59
C ILE A 361 -26.60 0.71 -16.09
N ASP A 362 -25.98 1.78 -16.56
CA ASP A 362 -25.57 1.97 -17.94
C ASP A 362 -24.33 2.86 -18.04
N VAL A 363 -23.46 2.58 -19.02
CA VAL A 363 -22.25 3.38 -19.34
C VAL A 363 -22.23 3.54 -20.85
N ARG A 364 -22.21 4.77 -21.36
CA ARG A 364 -22.22 5.04 -22.77
C ARG A 364 -21.33 6.19 -23.18
N GLU A 365 -20.77 6.11 -24.37
CA GLU A 365 -19.93 7.12 -24.98
C GLU A 365 -20.57 7.52 -26.32
N THR A 366 -20.71 8.82 -26.55
CA THR A 366 -21.15 9.42 -27.79
C THR A 366 -19.99 10.20 -28.40
N ALA A 367 -20.15 10.67 -29.62
CA ALA A 367 -19.12 11.51 -30.26
C ALA A 367 -18.83 12.82 -29.50
N ALA A 368 -19.77 13.29 -28.67
CA ALA A 368 -19.65 14.54 -27.93
C ALA A 368 -19.37 14.36 -26.46
N ASP A 369 -19.91 13.31 -25.80
CA ASP A 369 -19.94 13.19 -24.35
C ASP A 369 -19.91 11.73 -23.89
N ARG A 370 -19.50 11.57 -22.61
CA ARG A 370 -19.46 10.30 -21.87
C ARG A 370 -20.47 10.34 -20.74
N TRP A 371 -21.25 9.28 -20.58
CA TRP A 371 -22.38 9.25 -19.68
C TRP A 371 -22.38 7.97 -18.83
N MET A 372 -22.82 8.11 -17.59
CA MET A 372 -23.22 7.01 -16.73
C MET A 372 -24.65 7.24 -16.26
N THR A 373 -25.46 6.18 -16.26
CA THR A 373 -26.80 6.19 -15.69
C THR A 373 -26.73 5.62 -14.28
N LEU A 374 -27.04 6.45 -13.32
CA LEU A 374 -27.02 6.12 -11.89
C LEU A 374 -28.43 5.79 -11.43
N LEU A 375 -28.58 4.76 -10.59
CA LEU A 375 -29.84 4.36 -9.98
C LEU A 375 -29.75 4.55 -8.46
N ASP A 376 -30.72 5.25 -7.91
CA ASP A 376 -30.95 5.35 -6.46
C ASP A 376 -32.01 4.32 -6.05
N SER A 377 -31.66 3.39 -5.18
CA SER A 377 -32.59 2.37 -4.68
C SER A 377 -33.50 2.87 -3.56
N ARG A 378 -33.29 4.08 -3.06
CA ARG A 378 -34.06 4.61 -1.93
C ARG A 378 -35.46 5.02 -2.33
N VAL A 379 -36.46 4.45 -1.64
CA VAL A 379 -37.87 4.81 -1.80
C VAL A 379 -38.18 6.02 -0.93
N PRO A 380 -38.65 7.15 -1.49
CA PRO A 380 -39.14 8.26 -0.69
C PRO A 380 -40.33 7.81 0.15
N GLY A 381 -40.29 8.10 1.46
CA GLY A 381 -41.39 7.75 2.35
C GLY A 381 -42.74 8.32 1.84
N ARG A 382 -43.80 7.53 1.88
CA ARG A 382 -45.17 7.89 1.40
C ARG A 382 -45.75 9.20 1.97
N SER A 383 -45.13 9.74 3.01
CA SER A 383 -45.55 10.98 3.70
C SER A 383 -44.73 12.21 3.26
N SER A 384 -43.79 12.08 2.34
CA SER A 384 -42.97 13.22 1.91
C SER A 384 -43.66 14.04 0.82
N PRO A 385 -43.84 15.38 0.99
CA PRO A 385 -44.35 16.24 -0.07
C PRO A 385 -43.51 16.31 -1.32
N LEU A 386 -42.32 15.65 -1.29
CA LEU A 386 -41.40 15.59 -2.42
C LEU A 386 -41.75 14.47 -3.44
N MET A 387 -42.79 13.67 -3.21
CA MET A 387 -43.22 12.57 -4.10
C MET A 387 -43.60 13.03 -5.51
N SER A 388 -43.96 14.29 -5.74
CA SER A 388 -44.34 14.78 -7.06
C SER A 388 -43.14 15.14 -7.96
N GLU A 389 -41.91 15.15 -7.43
CA GLU A 389 -40.71 15.50 -8.19
C GLU A 389 -39.88 14.29 -8.66
N TYR A 390 -40.23 13.06 -8.22
CA TYR A 390 -39.47 11.84 -8.55
C TYR A 390 -40.22 10.99 -9.56
N GLU A 391 -40.12 11.35 -10.83
CA GLU A 391 -40.66 10.51 -11.92
C GLU A 391 -39.71 9.34 -12.30
N SER A 392 -38.44 9.38 -11.95
CA SER A 392 -37.52 8.26 -12.16
C SER A 392 -36.41 8.23 -11.11
N HIS A 393 -36.11 7.04 -10.60
CA HIS A 393 -34.94 6.79 -9.70
C HIS A 393 -33.60 6.78 -10.46
N ALA A 394 -33.63 6.94 -11.78
CA ALA A 394 -32.42 6.90 -12.64
C ALA A 394 -31.99 8.32 -13.05
N LEU A 395 -30.70 8.59 -12.90
CA LEU A 395 -30.06 9.87 -13.23
C LEU A 395 -28.95 9.67 -14.25
N ASP A 396 -29.13 10.27 -15.43
CA ASP A 396 -28.05 10.37 -16.43
C ASP A 396 -27.08 11.46 -16.08
N MET A 397 -25.81 11.09 -15.93
CA MET A 397 -24.74 11.99 -15.53
C MET A 397 -23.55 11.92 -16.48
N ARG A 398 -23.00 13.08 -16.83
CA ARG A 398 -21.75 13.14 -17.60
C ARG A 398 -20.59 12.69 -16.74
N TRP A 399 -19.62 12.04 -17.37
CA TRP A 399 -18.40 11.60 -16.68
C TRP A 399 -17.66 12.76 -16.00
N ASP A 400 -17.62 13.93 -16.64
CA ASP A 400 -16.99 15.12 -16.08
C ASP A 400 -17.68 15.62 -14.81
N ASP A 401 -19.02 15.65 -14.83
CA ASP A 401 -19.82 16.05 -13.68
C ASP A 401 -19.74 15.04 -12.55
N LEU A 402 -19.66 13.74 -12.90
CA LEU A 402 -19.48 12.66 -11.92
C LEU A 402 -18.14 12.80 -11.22
N CYS A 403 -17.04 12.98 -11.96
CA CYS A 403 -15.71 13.20 -11.39
C CYS A 403 -15.61 14.43 -10.48
N ALA A 404 -16.40 15.45 -10.76
CA ALA A 404 -16.44 16.69 -9.96
C ALA A 404 -17.37 16.60 -8.72
N THR A 405 -18.20 15.55 -8.61
CA THR A 405 -19.29 15.51 -7.62
C THR A 405 -19.17 14.35 -6.66
N PHE A 406 -18.69 13.18 -7.13
CA PHE A 406 -18.61 11.97 -6.33
C PHE A 406 -17.21 11.82 -5.74
N GLU A 407 -17.14 11.19 -4.55
CA GLU A 407 -15.87 10.85 -3.90
C GLU A 407 -15.08 9.83 -4.71
N GLY A 408 -15.78 8.80 -5.21
CA GLY A 408 -15.12 7.74 -5.94
C GLY A 408 -16.05 6.82 -6.71
N VAL A 409 -15.41 6.01 -7.55
CA VAL A 409 -16.01 4.87 -8.22
C VAL A 409 -15.55 3.61 -7.53
N TYR A 410 -16.52 2.76 -7.19
CA TYR A 410 -16.29 1.42 -6.65
C TYR A 410 -16.51 0.43 -7.78
N ALA A 411 -15.42 -0.10 -8.29
CA ALA A 411 -15.43 -1.10 -9.36
C ALA A 411 -15.23 -2.50 -8.76
N SER A 412 -15.96 -3.45 -9.28
CA SER A 412 -15.76 -4.86 -8.94
C SER A 412 -15.50 -5.65 -10.21
N TRP A 413 -14.38 -6.36 -10.22
CA TRP A 413 -13.84 -7.04 -11.39
C TRP A 413 -14.01 -8.55 -11.30
N ASP A 414 -14.40 -9.15 -12.41
CA ASP A 414 -14.54 -10.60 -12.51
C ASP A 414 -13.18 -11.30 -12.33
N PRO A 415 -12.98 -12.16 -11.32
CA PRO A 415 -11.73 -12.87 -11.13
C PRO A 415 -11.40 -13.82 -12.28
N ARG A 416 -12.38 -14.24 -13.12
CA ARG A 416 -12.17 -15.07 -14.31
C ARG A 416 -11.40 -14.35 -15.42
N LEU A 417 -11.17 -13.05 -15.30
CA LEU A 417 -10.24 -12.29 -16.16
C LEU A 417 -8.79 -12.74 -15.99
N PHE A 418 -8.50 -13.37 -14.89
CA PHE A 418 -7.16 -13.80 -14.53
C PHE A 418 -7.01 -15.31 -14.76
N HIS A 419 -5.86 -15.68 -15.28
CA HIS A 419 -5.57 -17.08 -15.54
C HIS A 419 -5.32 -17.88 -14.27
N ARG A 420 -4.79 -17.23 -13.25
CA ARG A 420 -4.44 -17.88 -11.98
C ARG A 420 -4.67 -16.95 -10.79
N GLU A 421 -5.13 -17.58 -9.73
CA GLU A 421 -5.25 -16.98 -8.39
C GLU A 421 -4.37 -17.77 -7.41
N LEU A 422 -3.73 -17.05 -6.50
CA LEU A 422 -2.90 -17.61 -5.45
C LEU A 422 -3.18 -16.85 -4.15
N SER A 423 -3.55 -17.56 -3.08
CA SER A 423 -3.86 -16.95 -1.78
C SER A 423 -2.88 -17.36 -0.70
N PHE A 424 -2.63 -16.46 0.25
CA PHE A 424 -1.87 -16.67 1.46
C PHE A 424 -2.65 -16.10 2.64
N HIS A 425 -2.73 -16.84 3.74
CA HIS A 425 -3.38 -16.41 4.97
C HIS A 425 -2.34 -16.24 6.07
N GLY A 426 -2.26 -15.06 6.63
CA GLY A 426 -1.27 -14.71 7.64
C GLY A 426 -1.86 -14.00 8.85
N MET A 427 -0.98 -13.65 9.77
CA MET A 427 -1.34 -12.93 10.98
C MET A 427 -0.24 -11.96 11.34
N TRP A 428 -0.61 -10.73 11.64
CA TRP A 428 0.27 -9.77 12.27
C TRP A 428 0.23 -9.99 13.79
N LYS A 429 1.41 -9.95 14.40
CA LYS A 429 1.57 -10.02 15.85
C LYS A 429 2.43 -8.83 16.26
N PRO A 430 1.82 -7.69 16.61
CA PRO A 430 2.57 -6.62 17.22
C PRO A 430 3.24 -7.17 18.49
N GLY A 431 4.56 -7.21 18.50
CA GLY A 431 5.35 -7.66 19.64
C GLY A 431 5.63 -6.52 20.64
N ASN A 432 6.38 -6.79 21.68
CA ASN A 432 6.93 -5.77 22.57
C ASN A 432 7.68 -4.71 21.76
N ALA A 433 7.76 -3.49 22.26
CA ALA A 433 8.19 -2.27 21.54
C ALA A 433 9.52 -2.38 20.76
N GLU A 434 10.36 -3.36 21.06
CA GLU A 434 11.64 -3.58 20.38
C GLU A 434 11.49 -4.41 19.09
N ASP A 435 10.47 -5.31 18.99
CA ASP A 435 10.24 -6.19 17.86
C ASP A 435 9.02 -5.80 17.00
N MET A 436 8.41 -4.67 17.27
CA MET A 436 7.14 -4.23 16.64
C MET A 436 7.23 -4.15 15.10
N GLU A 437 8.42 -3.94 14.56
CA GLU A 437 8.64 -3.79 13.13
C GLU A 437 8.58 -5.11 12.37
N GLN A 438 9.11 -6.19 12.96
CA GLN A 438 9.00 -7.54 12.36
C GLN A 438 7.58 -8.12 12.46
N SER A 439 6.77 -7.59 13.35
CA SER A 439 5.44 -8.11 13.66
C SER A 439 4.31 -7.44 12.86
N CYS A 440 4.48 -6.17 12.44
CA CYS A 440 3.49 -5.38 11.70
C CYS A 440 3.63 -5.45 10.18
N VAL A 441 4.74 -5.95 9.65
CA VAL A 441 4.98 -6.13 8.21
C VAL A 441 5.20 -7.59 7.92
N ARG A 442 4.47 -8.12 6.94
CA ARG A 442 4.72 -9.46 6.41
C ARG A 442 5.24 -9.33 5.00
N HIS A 443 6.40 -9.91 4.78
CA HIS A 443 7.03 -10.03 3.47
C HIS A 443 6.75 -11.39 2.88
N LEU A 444 6.15 -11.39 1.70
CA LEU A 444 5.88 -12.59 0.91
C LEU A 444 6.65 -12.46 -0.39
N ARG A 445 7.38 -13.50 -0.75
CA ARG A 445 8.10 -13.55 -2.02
C ARG A 445 7.28 -14.31 -3.03
N LEU A 446 6.97 -13.66 -4.16
CA LEU A 446 6.21 -14.20 -5.26
C LEU A 446 7.15 -14.45 -6.44
N LEU A 447 7.37 -15.71 -6.77
CA LEU A 447 8.11 -16.09 -7.97
C LEU A 447 7.18 -16.06 -9.17
N TYR A 448 7.65 -15.51 -10.28
CA TYR A 448 6.91 -15.51 -11.53
C TYR A 448 7.75 -16.02 -12.70
N THR A 449 7.08 -16.61 -13.68
CA THR A 449 7.63 -16.90 -15.00
C THR A 449 6.68 -16.31 -16.03
N TYR A 450 7.19 -15.42 -16.87
CA TYR A 450 6.45 -14.82 -17.96
C TYR A 450 6.83 -15.51 -19.28
N THR A 451 5.81 -15.90 -20.03
CA THR A 451 5.95 -16.46 -21.37
C THR A 451 5.06 -15.65 -22.29
N PRO A 452 5.61 -14.83 -23.18
CA PRO A 452 4.80 -14.05 -24.09
C PRO A 452 3.90 -14.94 -24.91
N SER A 453 2.61 -14.62 -24.98
CA SER A 453 1.65 -15.35 -25.80
C SER A 453 1.98 -15.11 -27.28
N SER A 454 2.11 -16.18 -28.04
CA SER A 454 2.42 -16.14 -29.49
C SER A 454 1.27 -15.58 -30.34
N SER A 455 0.13 -15.32 -29.77
CA SER A 455 -1.04 -14.75 -30.43
C SER A 455 -1.10 -13.21 -30.24
N GLN A 456 -0.15 -12.47 -30.79
CA GLN A 456 -0.35 -11.05 -31.10
C GLN A 456 -1.29 -10.89 -32.30
N THR A 457 -2.49 -11.39 -32.22
CA THR A 457 -3.59 -10.83 -33.02
C THR A 457 -4.10 -9.66 -32.21
N GLY A 458 -3.80 -8.46 -32.70
CA GLY A 458 -4.15 -7.18 -32.06
C GLY A 458 -5.64 -7.02 -31.78
N CYS A 459 -6.09 -7.57 -30.71
CA CYS A 459 -7.41 -7.33 -30.16
C CYS A 459 -7.24 -6.82 -28.74
N ASP A 460 -7.23 -5.50 -28.59
CA ASP A 460 -7.27 -4.74 -27.33
C ASP A 460 -8.55 -4.98 -26.51
N THR A 461 -9.12 -6.20 -26.57
CA THR A 461 -10.45 -6.49 -26.01
C THR A 461 -10.43 -6.86 -24.54
N TYR A 462 -9.26 -7.19 -23.95
CA TYR A 462 -9.20 -7.57 -22.55
C TYR A 462 -8.79 -6.40 -21.65
N PRO A 463 -9.51 -6.15 -20.54
CA PRO A 463 -9.18 -5.10 -19.59
C PRO A 463 -7.91 -5.38 -18.76
N VAL A 464 -7.39 -6.61 -18.81
CA VAL A 464 -6.19 -7.07 -18.09
C VAL A 464 -5.14 -7.54 -19.10
N SER A 465 -3.93 -7.01 -18.98
CA SER A 465 -2.80 -7.42 -19.82
C SER A 465 -2.26 -8.80 -19.39
N ASP A 466 -1.66 -9.54 -20.30
CA ASP A 466 -1.07 -10.87 -20.05
C ASP A 466 0.08 -10.88 -19.03
N ASN A 467 0.73 -9.71 -18.84
CA ASN A 467 1.82 -9.47 -17.89
C ASN A 467 1.37 -8.72 -16.60
N GLU A 468 0.08 -8.57 -16.38
CA GLU A 468 -0.46 -7.81 -15.24
C GLU A 468 -0.60 -8.71 -14.01
N VAL A 469 -0.25 -8.15 -12.84
CA VAL A 469 -0.39 -8.79 -11.53
C VAL A 469 -1.19 -7.87 -10.62
N TRP A 470 -2.25 -8.39 -10.03
CA TRP A 470 -3.06 -7.71 -9.04
C TRP A 470 -2.87 -8.38 -7.68
N VAL A 471 -2.66 -7.59 -6.65
CA VAL A 471 -2.47 -8.05 -5.27
C VAL A 471 -3.55 -7.43 -4.41
N LEU A 472 -4.43 -8.24 -3.86
CA LEU A 472 -5.48 -7.84 -2.95
C LEU A 472 -5.11 -8.25 -1.52
N LEU A 473 -4.91 -7.27 -0.66
CA LEU A 473 -4.75 -7.48 0.78
C LEU A 473 -6.11 -7.28 1.46
N VAL A 474 -6.52 -8.27 2.25
CA VAL A 474 -7.76 -8.24 3.04
C VAL A 474 -7.43 -8.43 4.50
N ARG A 475 -7.69 -7.43 5.34
CA ARG A 475 -7.66 -7.55 6.78
C ARG A 475 -8.94 -8.24 7.27
N HIS A 476 -8.78 -9.29 8.05
CA HIS A 476 -9.92 -10.02 8.57
C HIS A 476 -10.72 -9.19 9.59
N ARG A 477 -12.02 -9.28 9.51
CA ARG A 477 -12.91 -8.69 10.52
C ARG A 477 -12.76 -9.45 11.83
N PRO A 478 -12.59 -8.75 12.95
CA PRO A 478 -12.48 -9.36 14.26
C PRO A 478 -13.83 -9.73 14.84
N ASP A 479 -13.80 -10.39 16.01
CA ASP A 479 -14.98 -10.71 16.80
C ASP A 479 -15.74 -9.45 17.31
N ALA A 480 -14.99 -8.40 17.67
CA ALA A 480 -15.56 -7.13 18.10
C ALA A 480 -15.10 -5.97 17.19
N PRO A 481 -15.94 -4.94 16.98
CA PRO A 481 -15.56 -3.76 16.22
C PRO A 481 -14.30 -3.10 16.80
N ARG A 482 -13.36 -2.74 15.92
CA ARG A 482 -12.09 -2.09 16.28
C ARG A 482 -11.94 -0.79 15.50
N THR A 483 -11.32 0.20 16.12
CA THR A 483 -11.01 1.49 15.51
C THR A 483 -9.52 1.76 15.53
N GLY A 484 -9.06 2.64 14.65
CA GLY A 484 -7.66 3.03 14.60
C GLY A 484 -6.75 1.96 13.98
N GLU A 485 -7.27 1.09 13.14
CA GLU A 485 -6.52 0.10 12.38
C GLU A 485 -6.37 0.54 10.94
N TYR A 486 -5.14 0.50 10.43
CA TYR A 486 -4.80 0.84 9.06
C TYR A 486 -4.04 -0.30 8.40
N ILE A 487 -4.23 -0.46 7.12
CA ILE A 487 -3.47 -1.40 6.31
C ILE A 487 -2.94 -0.74 5.04
N THR A 488 -1.86 -1.28 4.52
CA THR A 488 -1.40 -0.98 3.16
C THR A 488 -0.66 -2.19 2.60
N ALA A 489 -0.66 -2.31 1.28
CA ALA A 489 0.14 -3.28 0.55
C ALA A 489 1.16 -2.56 -0.33
N THR A 490 2.31 -3.19 -0.54
CA THR A 490 3.32 -2.70 -1.49
C THR A 490 3.80 -3.87 -2.32
N VAL A 491 3.99 -3.66 -3.60
CA VAL A 491 4.58 -4.63 -4.51
C VAL A 491 5.83 -4.00 -5.12
N ASP A 492 6.96 -4.72 -5.06
CA ASP A 492 8.25 -4.28 -5.52
C ASP A 492 8.95 -5.36 -6.33
N ALA A 493 9.78 -4.97 -7.28
CA ALA A 493 10.58 -5.93 -8.03
C ALA A 493 11.80 -6.37 -7.20
N GLU A 494 12.03 -7.67 -7.13
CA GLU A 494 13.14 -8.23 -6.37
C GLU A 494 14.46 -8.35 -7.15
N ASP A 495 14.58 -7.85 -8.35
CA ASP A 495 15.82 -7.97 -9.14
C ASP A 495 17.06 -7.40 -8.44
N GLU A 496 16.89 -6.59 -7.39
CA GLU A 496 17.95 -6.01 -6.59
C GLU A 496 18.24 -6.76 -5.26
N TRP A 497 17.40 -7.73 -4.85
CA TRP A 497 17.51 -8.40 -3.54
C TRP A 497 18.47 -9.60 -3.54
N MET A 498 18.76 -10.20 -4.68
CA MET A 498 19.49 -11.46 -4.76
C MET A 498 20.99 -11.35 -4.59
N ASP A 499 21.59 -10.15 -4.67
CA ASP A 499 23.06 -9.96 -4.51
C ASP A 499 23.52 -9.72 -3.07
N ALA A 500 22.59 -9.61 -2.11
CA ALA A 500 22.92 -9.39 -0.70
C ALA A 500 22.99 -10.73 0.08
N GLY A 501 24.01 -11.54 -0.21
CA GLY A 501 24.67 -12.43 0.73
C GLY A 501 23.86 -13.48 1.50
N VAL A 502 22.79 -14.07 0.94
CA VAL A 502 22.27 -15.34 1.40
C VAL A 502 22.84 -16.43 0.50
N SER A 503 23.92 -17.04 0.99
CA SER A 503 24.48 -18.26 0.42
C SER A 503 23.52 -19.45 0.64
N LEU A 504 22.46 -19.48 -0.16
CA LEU A 504 21.66 -20.67 -0.43
C LEU A 504 22.09 -21.17 -1.78
N GLY A 505 22.45 -22.45 -1.86
CA GLY A 505 23.09 -23.18 -2.93
C GLY A 505 22.80 -22.62 -4.33
N ARG A 506 23.85 -22.30 -5.05
CA ARG A 506 23.85 -21.81 -6.42
C ARG A 506 22.90 -22.63 -7.28
N LEU A 507 21.78 -22.00 -7.66
CA LEU A 507 21.12 -22.36 -8.91
C LEU A 507 21.93 -21.73 -10.05
N PRO A 508 22.17 -22.44 -11.16
CA PRO A 508 22.93 -21.92 -12.28
C PRO A 508 22.26 -20.67 -12.85
N PRO A 509 23.01 -19.67 -13.35
CA PRO A 509 22.44 -18.50 -13.99
C PRO A 509 21.61 -18.93 -15.20
N LEU A 510 20.31 -18.67 -15.16
CA LEU A 510 19.43 -18.88 -16.29
C LEU A 510 19.85 -17.94 -17.43
N ALA A 511 20.26 -18.51 -18.53
CA ALA A 511 20.52 -17.79 -19.77
C ALA A 511 19.18 -17.29 -20.33
N GLY A 512 18.84 -16.04 -20.08
CA GLY A 512 17.63 -15.40 -20.61
C GLY A 512 17.58 -13.95 -20.10
N GLY A 513 17.15 -13.02 -20.94
CA GLY A 513 17.10 -11.59 -20.65
C GLY A 513 16.40 -11.28 -19.34
N ARG A 514 16.95 -10.31 -18.59
CA ARG A 514 16.41 -9.82 -17.33
C ARG A 514 15.13 -9.02 -17.58
N ALA A 515 14.02 -9.41 -16.95
CA ALA A 515 12.83 -8.60 -16.87
C ALA A 515 13.03 -7.55 -15.76
N LYS A 516 12.68 -6.28 -16.05
CA LYS A 516 12.52 -5.26 -15.01
C LYS A 516 11.03 -5.11 -14.73
N ALA A 517 10.59 -5.23 -13.47
CA ALA A 517 9.28 -4.77 -13.08
C ALA A 517 9.24 -3.22 -13.10
N GLU A 518 8.06 -2.68 -13.38
CA GLU A 518 7.83 -1.25 -13.18
C GLU A 518 8.10 -0.88 -11.72
N ALA A 519 8.45 0.39 -11.50
CA ALA A 519 8.79 0.94 -10.20
C ALA A 519 7.84 0.49 -9.07
N LYS A 520 8.35 0.42 -7.86
CA LYS A 520 7.65 0.13 -6.60
C LYS A 520 6.26 0.73 -6.56
N ILE A 521 5.24 -0.11 -6.51
CA ILE A 521 3.85 0.31 -6.43
C ILE A 521 3.34 0.11 -5.02
N LYS A 522 2.91 1.20 -4.40
CA LYS A 522 2.34 1.23 -3.06
C LYS A 522 0.83 1.38 -3.15
N GLY A 523 0.10 0.52 -2.45
CA GLY A 523 -1.33 0.67 -2.25
C GLY A 523 -1.66 1.83 -1.30
N ILE A 524 -2.94 2.19 -1.27
CA ILE A 524 -3.44 3.25 -0.39
C ILE A 524 -3.30 2.81 1.06
N TYR A 525 -2.81 3.70 1.92
CA TYR A 525 -2.87 3.55 3.37
C TYR A 525 -4.28 3.90 3.84
N THR A 526 -5.03 2.94 4.36
CA THR A 526 -6.46 3.08 4.59
C THR A 526 -6.95 2.36 5.85
N THR A 527 -8.04 2.85 6.41
CA THR A 527 -8.84 2.15 7.43
C THR A 527 -9.74 1.09 6.82
N SER A 528 -9.91 1.07 5.50
CA SER A 528 -10.64 0.01 4.80
C SER A 528 -10.06 -1.36 5.11
N THR A 529 -10.87 -2.40 5.04
CA THR A 529 -10.42 -3.78 5.21
C THR A 529 -9.75 -4.35 3.96
N HIS A 530 -9.80 -3.65 2.82
CA HIS A 530 -9.30 -4.12 1.53
C HIS A 530 -8.37 -3.09 0.89
N VAL A 531 -7.26 -3.54 0.35
CA VAL A 531 -6.32 -2.75 -0.46
C VAL A 531 -5.95 -3.53 -1.70
N LEU A 532 -6.17 -2.94 -2.87
CA LEU A 532 -5.77 -3.50 -4.16
C LEU A 532 -4.55 -2.76 -4.68
N VAL A 533 -3.53 -3.51 -5.08
CA VAL A 533 -2.34 -3.02 -5.78
C VAL A 533 -2.26 -3.69 -7.14
N ARG A 534 -2.02 -2.91 -8.18
CA ARG A 534 -1.92 -3.39 -9.56
C ARG A 534 -0.54 -3.07 -10.11
N THR A 535 0.14 -4.04 -10.68
CA THR A 535 1.47 -3.88 -11.29
C THR A 535 1.56 -4.65 -12.60
N LYS A 536 2.58 -4.32 -13.39
CA LYS A 536 2.94 -5.04 -14.61
C LYS A 536 4.37 -5.51 -14.52
N VAL A 537 4.61 -6.70 -15.01
CA VAL A 537 5.96 -7.22 -15.20
C VAL A 537 6.49 -6.69 -16.54
N CYS A 538 7.52 -5.83 -16.50
CA CYS A 538 8.13 -5.26 -17.68
C CYS A 538 9.24 -6.16 -18.23
N ILE A 539 9.27 -6.32 -19.56
CA ILE A 539 10.30 -7.07 -20.28
C ILE A 539 11.20 -6.07 -20.97
N SER A 540 12.42 -5.90 -20.47
CA SER A 540 13.43 -5.16 -21.20
C SER A 540 14.00 -6.09 -22.29
N GLN A 541 13.62 -5.89 -23.54
CA GLN A 541 14.38 -6.45 -24.66
C GLN A 541 15.73 -5.76 -24.67
N VAL A 542 16.79 -6.50 -24.37
CA VAL A 542 18.15 -6.04 -24.60
C VAL A 542 18.34 -5.95 -26.12
N PRO A 543 18.63 -4.76 -26.71
CA PRO A 543 18.98 -4.69 -28.10
C PRO A 543 20.26 -5.52 -28.32
N HIS A 544 20.19 -6.51 -29.19
CA HIS A 544 21.41 -7.16 -29.68
C HIS A 544 22.28 -6.10 -30.35
N SER A 545 23.32 -5.64 -29.65
CA SER A 545 24.40 -4.89 -30.27
C SER A 545 25.15 -5.84 -31.21
N GLN A 546 24.86 -5.73 -32.50
CA GLN A 546 25.73 -6.25 -33.53
C GLN A 546 27.05 -5.53 -33.42
N CYS A 547 28.06 -6.26 -33.00
CA CYS A 547 29.44 -5.85 -33.12
C CYS A 547 29.84 -5.93 -34.60
N GLY A 548 29.87 -4.80 -35.27
CA GLY A 548 30.36 -4.65 -36.65
C GLY A 548 30.97 -3.29 -36.80
N SER A 549 32.30 -3.25 -36.68
CA SER A 549 33.13 -2.07 -36.98
C SER A 549 32.98 -1.68 -38.45
N SER A 550 32.56 -0.45 -38.75
CA SER A 550 33.00 0.32 -39.92
C SER A 550 32.65 1.81 -39.77
N THR A 551 33.68 2.60 -39.96
CA THR A 551 33.76 4.03 -39.98
C THR A 551 32.81 4.72 -40.96
N PRO A 552 32.36 5.97 -40.73
CA PRO A 552 31.49 6.71 -41.63
C PRO A 552 32.26 7.43 -42.70
N SER A 553 31.84 7.29 -43.94
CA SER A 553 32.15 8.26 -45.01
C SER A 553 30.87 8.86 -45.57
N PHE A 554 30.88 10.18 -45.57
CA PHE A 554 29.87 11.03 -46.20
C PHE A 554 29.88 10.84 -47.73
N LEU A 555 28.74 10.86 -48.41
CA LEU A 555 28.44 11.66 -49.63
C LEU A 555 26.99 11.39 -50.16
N SER A 556 26.46 12.43 -50.70
CA SER A 556 25.10 12.76 -51.12
C SER A 556 24.58 12.11 -52.44
N PRO A 557 23.37 12.52 -53.00
CA PRO A 557 22.34 11.59 -53.44
C PRO A 557 22.05 11.55 -54.98
N SER A 558 21.10 10.65 -55.35
CA SER A 558 20.22 10.61 -56.54
C SER A 558 20.67 9.76 -57.73
N PRO A 559 19.73 9.40 -58.68
CA PRO A 559 18.41 8.85 -58.55
C PRO A 559 18.13 7.60 -59.46
N ALA A 560 16.99 6.96 -59.21
CA ALA A 560 16.13 6.17 -60.12
C ALA A 560 16.64 5.22 -61.19
N ARG A 561 16.18 3.95 -61.13
CA ARG A 561 15.60 3.18 -62.27
C ARG A 561 15.04 1.84 -61.85
N TRP A 562 13.87 1.54 -62.37
CA TRP A 562 13.15 0.26 -62.40
C TRP A 562 13.47 -0.49 -63.70
N PRO A 563 12.94 -1.71 -64.01
CA PRO A 563 12.74 -2.97 -63.27
C PRO A 563 13.40 -4.20 -64.01
N ALA A 564 13.37 -5.39 -63.38
CA ALA A 564 13.23 -6.70 -64.09
C ALA A 564 13.05 -7.89 -63.16
N THR A 565 12.10 -8.62 -63.38
CA THR A 565 11.47 -9.93 -63.33
C THR A 565 12.21 -11.16 -62.78
N PRO A 566 11.51 -12.32 -62.51
CA PRO A 566 11.59 -13.10 -61.29
C PRO A 566 12.35 -14.44 -61.47
N GLY A 567 12.96 -14.88 -60.40
CA GLY A 567 13.57 -16.20 -60.30
C GLY A 567 13.14 -16.96 -59.03
N SER A 568 12.83 -18.19 -59.20
CA SER A 568 12.21 -19.18 -58.35
C SER A 568 12.73 -19.38 -56.92
N PRO A 569 11.93 -19.97 -56.02
CA PRO A 569 12.17 -19.95 -54.58
C PRO A 569 13.16 -21.05 -54.12
N THR A 570 14.18 -20.66 -53.43
CA THR A 570 14.92 -21.54 -52.56
C THR A 570 14.33 -21.48 -51.15
N SER A 571 13.87 -22.58 -50.66
CA SER A 571 13.36 -22.83 -49.32
C SER A 571 14.47 -22.54 -48.28
N SER A 572 14.42 -21.37 -47.66
CA SER A 572 15.13 -21.14 -46.42
C SER A 572 14.16 -21.45 -45.26
N SER A 573 14.51 -22.49 -44.51
CA SER A 573 13.87 -22.86 -43.27
C SER A 573 13.82 -21.66 -42.33
N LEU A 574 12.61 -21.16 -42.09
CA LEU A 574 12.34 -20.24 -41.01
C LEU A 574 12.67 -20.94 -39.69
N SER A 575 13.81 -20.62 -39.09
CA SER A 575 14.06 -20.93 -37.69
C SER A 575 12.95 -20.29 -36.87
N GLN A 576 12.12 -21.10 -36.26
CA GLN A 576 11.18 -20.66 -35.23
C GLN A 576 12.01 -20.03 -34.12
N ASN A 577 11.94 -18.72 -33.98
CA ASN A 577 12.46 -18.01 -32.81
C ASN A 577 11.68 -18.54 -31.62
N SER A 578 12.28 -19.39 -30.81
CA SER A 578 11.77 -19.82 -29.53
C SER A 578 11.68 -18.56 -28.64
N VAL A 579 10.46 -18.15 -28.33
CA VAL A 579 10.19 -17.08 -27.39
C VAL A 579 10.72 -17.53 -26.03
N SER A 580 11.80 -16.92 -25.58
CA SER A 580 12.42 -17.26 -24.29
C SER A 580 11.52 -16.77 -23.15
N SER A 581 11.17 -17.67 -22.24
CA SER A 581 10.48 -17.32 -21.00
C SER A 581 11.41 -16.51 -20.09
N VAL A 582 10.83 -15.55 -19.37
CA VAL A 582 11.54 -14.69 -18.42
C VAL A 582 11.03 -14.98 -17.02
N SER A 583 11.93 -15.23 -16.07
CA SER A 583 11.59 -15.49 -14.68
C SER A 583 12.14 -14.41 -13.75
N GLY A 584 11.43 -14.12 -12.68
CA GLY A 584 11.82 -13.15 -11.67
C GLY A 584 11.02 -13.33 -10.38
N ALA A 585 11.18 -12.40 -9.47
CA ALA A 585 10.46 -12.39 -8.22
C ALA A 585 9.88 -11.00 -7.90
N LEU A 586 8.75 -10.97 -7.21
CA LEU A 586 8.13 -9.79 -6.65
C LEU A 586 8.09 -9.91 -5.13
N ALA A 587 8.44 -8.84 -4.44
CA ALA A 587 8.23 -8.69 -3.02
C ALA A 587 6.81 -8.15 -2.78
N VAL A 588 5.97 -8.88 -2.07
CA VAL A 588 4.65 -8.44 -1.64
C VAL A 588 4.72 -8.15 -0.14
N LEU A 589 4.54 -6.90 0.23
CA LEU A 589 4.57 -6.42 1.59
C LEU A 589 3.14 -6.17 2.07
N ALA A 590 2.70 -6.92 3.07
CA ALA A 590 1.43 -6.69 3.75
C ALA A 590 1.70 -6.00 5.09
N CYS A 591 1.26 -4.75 5.23
CA CYS A 591 1.54 -3.91 6.38
C CYS A 591 0.26 -3.63 7.17
N TYR A 592 0.39 -3.69 8.48
CA TYR A 592 -0.64 -3.35 9.45
C TYR A 592 -0.11 -2.28 10.40
N ASP A 593 -0.93 -1.28 10.67
CA ASP A 593 -0.68 -0.27 11.68
C ASP A 593 -1.93 -0.17 12.58
N GLY A 594 -1.80 -0.67 13.78
CA GLY A 594 -2.88 -0.73 14.75
C GLY A 594 -2.40 -1.22 16.10
N PRO A 595 -3.21 -1.02 17.15
CA PRO A 595 -2.84 -1.37 18.52
C PRO A 595 -3.14 -2.83 18.89
N PHE A 596 -3.70 -3.63 17.98
CA PHE A 596 -4.22 -4.95 18.31
C PHE A 596 -3.27 -6.07 17.92
N ASP A 597 -3.18 -7.08 18.76
CA ASP A 597 -2.43 -8.30 18.52
C ASP A 597 -3.27 -9.32 17.71
N ASP A 598 -2.56 -10.23 17.08
CA ASP A 598 -3.17 -11.37 16.39
C ASP A 598 -4.20 -10.99 15.30
N VAL A 599 -3.90 -9.96 14.53
CA VAL A 599 -4.76 -9.51 13.42
C VAL A 599 -4.50 -10.39 12.20
N CYS A 600 -5.50 -11.17 11.82
CA CYS A 600 -5.42 -12.04 10.65
C CYS A 600 -5.66 -11.27 9.34
N PHE A 601 -5.06 -11.78 8.26
CA PHE A 601 -5.22 -11.23 6.93
C PHE A 601 -5.12 -12.30 5.84
N THR A 602 -5.55 -11.91 4.64
CA THR A 602 -5.37 -12.69 3.41
C THR A 602 -4.72 -11.82 2.35
N VAL A 603 -3.75 -12.36 1.64
CA VAL A 603 -3.22 -11.79 0.40
C VAL A 603 -3.64 -12.70 -0.73
N SER A 604 -4.41 -12.18 -1.69
CA SER A 604 -4.74 -12.87 -2.94
C SER A 604 -4.02 -12.21 -4.11
N VAL A 605 -3.36 -13.01 -4.93
CA VAL A 605 -2.62 -12.55 -6.11
C VAL A 605 -3.27 -13.12 -7.34
N PHE A 606 -3.61 -12.24 -8.28
CA PHE A 606 -4.22 -12.59 -9.56
C PHE A 606 -3.26 -12.21 -10.67
N CYS A 607 -3.08 -13.07 -11.68
CA CYS A 607 -2.17 -12.79 -12.77
C CYS A 607 -2.78 -13.05 -14.15
N GLY A 608 -2.30 -12.27 -15.14
CA GLY A 608 -2.66 -12.41 -16.54
C GLY A 608 -2.18 -13.74 -17.15
N SER A 609 -2.68 -14.05 -18.33
CA SER A 609 -2.48 -15.35 -19.00
C SER A 609 -1.02 -15.67 -19.36
N GLY A 610 -0.18 -14.65 -19.52
CA GLY A 610 1.25 -14.82 -19.80
C GLY A 610 2.09 -15.17 -18.58
N LEU A 611 1.53 -15.12 -17.38
CA LEU A 611 2.25 -15.31 -16.13
C LEU A 611 1.92 -16.64 -15.44
N SER A 612 2.94 -17.32 -14.97
CA SER A 612 2.85 -18.38 -13.97
C SER A 612 3.44 -17.89 -12.66
N ILE A 613 2.67 -17.98 -11.58
CA ILE A 613 3.06 -17.47 -10.25
C ILE A 613 3.04 -18.57 -9.20
N LYS A 614 3.93 -18.46 -8.20
CA LYS A 614 3.93 -19.30 -6.99
C LYS A 614 4.59 -18.55 -5.83
N TRP A 615 4.20 -18.91 -4.60
CA TRP A 615 4.93 -18.42 -3.43
C TRP A 615 6.30 -19.08 -3.32
N ASP A 616 7.30 -18.33 -2.87
CA ASP A 616 8.59 -18.89 -2.48
C ASP A 616 8.53 -19.31 -1.00
N GLU A 617 8.12 -20.55 -0.78
CA GLU A 617 8.03 -21.13 0.57
C GLU A 617 9.39 -21.20 1.27
N SER A 618 10.48 -21.28 0.50
CA SER A 618 11.85 -21.37 1.03
C SER A 618 12.34 -20.06 1.64
N ALA A 619 11.81 -18.93 1.18
CA ALA A 619 12.16 -17.63 1.72
C ALA A 619 11.53 -17.38 3.12
N GLY A 620 10.54 -18.19 3.50
CA GLY A 620 9.78 -18.02 4.73
C GLY A 620 8.92 -16.75 4.71
N VAL A 621 8.10 -16.56 5.74
CA VAL A 621 7.36 -15.32 5.98
C VAL A 621 8.11 -14.58 7.07
N GLY A 622 9.11 -13.80 6.69
CA GLY A 622 9.90 -13.00 7.61
C GLY A 622 9.41 -11.56 7.66
N GLY A 623 9.60 -10.91 8.80
CA GLY A 623 9.80 -9.48 8.77
C GLY A 623 11.14 -9.25 8.07
N ILE A 624 11.22 -8.30 7.13
CA ILE A 624 12.48 -7.95 6.51
C ILE A 624 13.32 -7.20 7.55
N GLY A 625 14.11 -7.95 8.32
CA GLY A 625 15.28 -7.40 8.94
C GLY A 625 16.48 -7.77 8.05
N VAL A 626 17.22 -6.81 7.62
CA VAL A 626 18.54 -7.07 7.02
C VAL A 626 19.39 -7.67 8.15
N LYS A 627 19.75 -8.95 8.03
CA LYS A 627 20.73 -9.54 8.95
C LYS A 627 22.03 -8.76 8.83
N GLY A 628 22.36 -7.97 9.85
CA GLY A 628 23.54 -7.14 9.82
C GLY A 628 23.55 -6.11 10.95
N HIS A 629 23.69 -4.86 10.58
CA HIS A 629 23.82 -3.74 11.50
C HIS A 629 22.52 -2.94 11.54
N SER A 630 22.10 -2.52 12.72
CA SER A 630 20.88 -1.72 12.94
C SER A 630 21.19 -0.56 13.86
N MET A 631 20.59 0.61 13.57
CA MET A 631 20.65 1.78 14.41
C MET A 631 19.28 2.46 14.48
N LYS A 632 18.87 2.88 15.67
CA LYS A 632 17.63 3.62 15.92
C LYS A 632 17.98 5.02 16.40
N VAL A 633 17.29 6.01 15.86
CA VAL A 633 17.40 7.41 16.24
C VAL A 633 16.00 7.95 16.53
N GLU A 634 15.89 8.71 17.60
CA GLU A 634 14.65 9.39 17.98
C GLU A 634 14.79 10.89 17.78
N GLY A 635 13.69 11.54 17.39
CA GLY A 635 13.65 12.96 17.18
C GLY A 635 12.25 13.53 17.31
N VAL A 636 12.13 14.83 17.12
CA VAL A 636 10.84 15.54 17.22
C VAL A 636 10.71 16.54 16.08
N PHE A 637 9.60 16.52 15.36
CA PHE A 637 9.23 17.59 14.47
C PHE A 637 8.75 18.79 15.25
N THR A 638 9.31 19.93 14.93
CA THR A 638 9.02 21.24 15.54
C THR A 638 8.81 22.28 14.45
N THR A 639 8.41 23.47 14.80
CA THR A 639 8.32 24.62 13.87
C THR A 639 9.63 24.94 13.15
N LYS A 640 10.77 24.47 13.68
CA LYS A 640 12.11 24.74 13.11
C LYS A 640 12.57 23.68 12.11
N ASN A 641 12.02 22.48 12.16
CA ASN A 641 12.47 21.36 11.35
C ASN A 641 11.35 20.59 10.64
N SER A 642 10.11 21.09 10.64
CA SER A 642 9.03 20.59 9.80
C SER A 642 8.99 21.43 8.51
N GLY A 643 9.82 21.06 7.56
CA GLY A 643 10.10 21.83 6.33
C GLY A 643 9.11 21.60 5.19
N GLY A 644 8.22 20.61 5.32
CA GLY A 644 7.27 20.23 4.26
C GLY A 644 7.89 19.39 3.15
N ASN A 645 7.14 19.15 2.09
CA ASN A 645 7.58 18.40 0.93
C ASN A 645 8.55 19.21 0.03
N HIS A 646 9.15 18.54 -0.94
CA HIS A 646 10.19 19.12 -1.80
C HIS A 646 9.75 20.29 -2.70
N SER A 647 8.46 20.58 -2.81
CA SER A 647 7.95 21.76 -3.53
C SER A 647 7.99 23.05 -2.70
N HIS A 648 8.34 22.94 -1.42
CA HIS A 648 8.43 24.09 -0.51
C HIS A 648 9.87 24.58 -0.35
N PRO A 649 10.11 25.88 -0.32
CA PRO A 649 11.44 26.46 -0.11
C PRO A 649 12.05 26.12 1.25
N THR A 650 11.23 25.62 2.16
CA THR A 650 11.62 25.20 3.51
C THR A 650 12.01 23.72 3.59
N TYR A 651 11.97 22.98 2.49
CA TYR A 651 12.32 21.54 2.47
C TYR A 651 13.66 21.23 3.12
N MET A 652 14.65 22.10 2.93
CA MET A 652 15.98 21.97 3.53
C MET A 652 15.96 21.95 5.08
N LEU A 653 14.91 22.43 5.73
CA LEU A 653 14.80 22.46 7.18
C LEU A 653 14.47 21.08 7.77
N ASN A 654 13.97 20.15 6.95
CA ASN A 654 13.65 18.81 7.41
C ASN A 654 14.86 18.13 8.08
N PRO A 655 14.65 17.21 9.03
CA PRO A 655 15.71 16.41 9.62
C PRO A 655 16.44 15.59 8.57
N GLN A 656 17.75 15.61 8.64
CA GLN A 656 18.65 14.94 7.69
C GLN A 656 19.76 14.23 8.43
N TRP A 657 20.18 13.08 7.91
CA TRP A 657 21.28 12.28 8.47
C TRP A 657 22.24 11.87 7.38
N HIS A 658 23.52 11.87 7.72
CA HIS A 658 24.58 11.29 6.93
C HIS A 658 24.60 9.78 7.16
N LEU A 659 24.41 9.01 6.11
CA LEU A 659 24.53 7.56 6.07
C LEU A 659 25.81 7.22 5.31
N ARG A 660 26.78 6.61 6.00
CA ARG A 660 28.03 6.16 5.40
C ARG A 660 28.14 4.65 5.49
N ILE A 661 28.33 4.00 4.35
CA ILE A 661 28.40 2.54 4.23
C ILE A 661 29.85 2.14 3.96
N PHE A 662 30.37 1.22 4.78
CA PHE A 662 31.75 0.78 4.75
C PHE A 662 31.94 -0.57 4.04
N GLU A 663 33.16 -0.81 3.56
CA GLU A 663 33.60 -2.11 3.14
C GLU A 663 33.65 -3.09 4.33
N GLN A 664 33.24 -4.32 4.13
CA GLN A 664 33.32 -5.35 5.16
C GLN A 664 34.78 -5.75 5.34
N GLU A 665 35.37 -5.53 6.51
CA GLU A 665 36.70 -6.04 6.83
C GLU A 665 36.69 -7.56 6.65
N ALA A 666 37.45 -8.06 5.68
CA ALA A 666 37.67 -9.49 5.51
C ALA A 666 38.28 -10.03 6.82
N ILE A 667 37.56 -10.93 7.49
CA ILE A 667 38.12 -11.69 8.61
C ILE A 667 39.28 -12.50 8.03
N ARG A 668 40.51 -11.95 8.16
CA ARG A 668 41.72 -12.70 7.90
C ARG A 668 41.82 -13.77 8.97
N SER A 669 41.46 -15.00 8.62
CA SER A 669 41.84 -16.17 9.37
C SER A 669 43.37 -16.22 9.37
N VAL A 670 43.93 -15.89 10.51
CA VAL A 670 45.38 -16.06 10.79
C VAL A 670 45.67 -17.53 10.87
N SER A 671 46.14 -18.12 9.80
CA SER A 671 46.90 -19.38 9.86
C SER A 671 48.35 -19.01 9.98
N PRO A 672 49.07 -19.54 10.97
CA PRO A 672 50.53 -19.29 11.11
C PRO A 672 51.30 -20.30 10.28
N ALA A 673 51.93 -19.86 9.21
CA ALA A 673 53.04 -20.57 8.58
C ALA A 673 53.97 -19.65 7.80
N ALA A 674 55.10 -19.46 8.38
CA ALA A 674 56.47 -19.41 7.83
C ALA A 674 56.80 -18.71 6.49
N GLY A 675 57.60 -17.69 6.56
CA GLY A 675 58.88 -17.62 5.81
C GLY A 675 58.95 -16.90 4.48
N ALA A 676 59.62 -15.79 4.51
CA ALA A 676 60.64 -15.30 3.57
C ALA A 676 60.25 -14.57 2.24
N SER A 677 60.77 -13.41 2.23
CA SER A 677 61.55 -12.69 1.16
C SER A 677 60.81 -11.69 0.28
N SER A 678 61.41 -10.51 0.38
CA SER A 678 61.27 -9.28 -0.36
C SER A 678 61.37 -9.41 -1.87
N SER A 679 60.53 -8.68 -2.61
CA SER A 679 61.00 -7.91 -3.77
C SER A 679 60.03 -6.77 -4.13
N ARG A 680 60.59 -5.56 -4.20
CA ARG A 680 59.97 -4.36 -4.79
C ARG A 680 59.72 -4.55 -6.27
N ALA A 681 58.55 -4.23 -6.75
CA ALA A 681 58.32 -3.82 -8.12
C ALA A 681 57.25 -2.73 -8.20
N SER A 682 57.65 -1.62 -8.71
CA SER A 682 56.84 -0.49 -9.14
C SER A 682 55.94 -0.91 -10.33
N GLY A 683 54.67 -0.51 -10.30
CA GLY A 683 53.77 -0.77 -11.43
C GLY A 683 52.48 0.04 -11.32
N THR A 684 52.45 1.10 -12.12
CA THR A 684 51.34 1.77 -12.81
C THR A 684 49.91 1.52 -12.32
N ALA A 685 49.28 2.63 -11.97
CA ALA A 685 47.85 2.73 -11.66
C ALA A 685 47.01 2.22 -12.86
N GLN A 686 46.37 1.09 -12.68
CA GLN A 686 45.26 0.67 -13.51
C GLN A 686 43.94 1.05 -12.79
N SER A 687 43.07 1.71 -13.55
CA SER A 687 41.70 2.04 -13.16
C SER A 687 40.93 0.75 -12.75
N PRO A 688 40.19 0.73 -11.63
CA PRO A 688 39.44 -0.46 -11.27
C PRO A 688 38.22 -0.61 -12.19
N SER A 689 38.26 -1.66 -13.00
CA SER A 689 37.06 -2.21 -13.64
C SER A 689 36.10 -2.67 -12.53
N GLY A 690 34.89 -2.08 -12.46
CA GLY A 690 33.88 -2.35 -11.44
C GLY A 690 33.53 -3.82 -11.32
N SER A 691 33.85 -4.41 -10.18
CA SER A 691 33.36 -5.72 -9.79
C SER A 691 31.95 -5.59 -9.22
N HIS A 692 31.05 -6.44 -9.67
CA HIS A 692 29.62 -6.49 -9.33
C HIS A 692 29.30 -6.93 -7.87
N GLY A 693 30.20 -6.74 -6.90
CA GLY A 693 30.12 -7.30 -5.54
C GLY A 693 29.95 -6.35 -4.36
N ASP A 694 29.86 -5.03 -4.55
CA ASP A 694 30.04 -4.05 -3.47
C ASP A 694 28.79 -3.21 -3.11
N LYS A 695 27.60 -3.81 -3.06
CA LYS A 695 26.40 -3.12 -2.62
C LYS A 695 25.93 -3.62 -1.23
N ALA A 696 25.36 -2.72 -0.44
CA ALA A 696 24.71 -3.02 0.83
C ALA A 696 23.20 -2.90 0.70
N ALA A 697 22.47 -3.90 1.13
CA ALA A 697 21.02 -3.77 1.32
C ALA A 697 20.77 -2.84 2.52
N VAL A 698 20.02 -1.77 2.32
CA VAL A 698 19.72 -0.77 3.34
C VAL A 698 18.22 -0.55 3.41
N ILE A 699 17.69 -0.60 4.62
CA ILE A 699 16.31 -0.27 4.93
C ILE A 699 16.32 0.93 5.88
N VAL A 700 15.53 1.94 5.54
CA VAL A 700 15.28 3.08 6.41
C VAL A 700 13.78 3.12 6.70
N THR A 701 13.42 3.10 7.97
CA THR A 701 12.02 3.13 8.42
C THR A 701 11.81 4.30 9.36
N ALA A 702 10.79 5.11 9.11
CA ALA A 702 10.38 6.21 9.97
C ALA A 702 8.98 5.97 10.54
N ARG A 703 8.78 6.37 11.79
CA ARG A 703 7.49 6.34 12.49
C ARG A 703 7.24 7.64 13.24
N SER A 704 5.98 8.04 13.30
CA SER A 704 5.49 9.20 14.03
C SER A 704 4.04 8.98 14.46
N PRO A 705 3.39 9.89 15.18
CA PRO A 705 1.94 9.87 15.35
C PRO A 705 1.19 9.77 14.02
N ARG A 706 0.02 9.14 14.04
CA ARG A 706 -0.75 8.77 12.85
C ARG A 706 -1.30 9.93 12.03
N ASP A 707 -1.33 11.10 12.57
CA ASP A 707 -1.75 12.35 11.93
C ASP A 707 -0.62 13.05 11.16
N VAL A 708 0.61 12.54 11.26
CA VAL A 708 1.80 13.11 10.63
C VAL A 708 2.11 12.39 9.32
N PRO A 709 1.93 13.03 8.15
CA PRO A 709 2.32 12.46 6.87
C PRO A 709 3.83 12.49 6.71
N LEU A 710 4.45 11.32 6.54
CA LEU A 710 5.89 11.12 6.42
C LEU A 710 6.31 10.71 5.02
N ASN A 711 7.47 11.18 4.60
CA ASN A 711 8.21 10.66 3.48
C ASN A 711 9.70 10.52 3.84
N LEU A 712 10.30 9.43 3.38
CA LEU A 712 11.74 9.19 3.43
C LEU A 712 12.33 9.32 2.04
N THR A 713 13.42 10.07 1.93
CA THR A 713 14.20 10.17 0.70
C THR A 713 15.67 9.94 1.02
N VAL A 714 16.33 9.06 0.27
CA VAL A 714 17.75 8.80 0.34
C VAL A 714 18.39 9.38 -0.92
N VAL A 715 19.40 10.22 -0.71
CA VAL A 715 20.04 10.99 -1.77
C VAL A 715 21.52 10.63 -1.82
N TRP A 716 22.05 10.44 -3.01
CA TRP A 716 23.50 10.36 -3.22
C TRP A 716 24.13 11.72 -2.93
N SER A 717 25.00 11.78 -1.94
CA SER A 717 25.65 13.01 -1.52
C SER A 717 26.99 12.71 -0.85
N THR A 718 27.76 13.75 -0.55
CA THR A 718 28.98 13.65 0.25
C THR A 718 28.71 13.59 1.76
N GLY A 719 27.45 13.43 2.18
CA GLY A 719 27.04 13.52 3.58
C GLY A 719 26.72 14.95 4.02
N GLU A 720 26.60 15.86 3.05
CA GLU A 720 26.22 17.24 3.31
C GLU A 720 24.69 17.40 3.35
N ARG A 721 24.26 18.54 3.91
CA ARG A 721 22.84 18.89 3.93
C ARG A 721 22.31 19.14 2.53
N VAL A 722 21.26 18.45 2.16
CA VAL A 722 20.53 18.64 0.91
C VAL A 722 19.62 19.86 1.08
N VAL A 723 19.85 20.86 0.26
CA VAL A 723 19.08 22.10 0.26
C VAL A 723 17.92 22.01 -0.73
N GLU A 724 18.15 21.44 -1.89
CA GLU A 724 17.16 21.22 -2.94
C GLU A 724 17.28 19.79 -3.46
N LEU A 725 16.17 19.16 -3.78
CA LEU A 725 16.14 17.77 -4.20
C LEU A 725 16.24 17.67 -5.73
N ALA A 726 17.38 17.27 -6.24
CA ALA A 726 17.55 16.93 -7.65
C ALA A 726 17.11 15.46 -7.88
N GLN A 727 16.16 15.24 -8.78
CA GLN A 727 15.62 13.88 -9.05
C GLN A 727 16.71 12.86 -9.41
N ARG A 728 17.75 13.27 -10.13
CA ARG A 728 18.89 12.41 -10.52
C ARG A 728 19.75 11.94 -9.35
N GLU A 729 19.63 12.59 -8.19
CA GLU A 729 20.42 12.27 -6.99
C GLU A 729 19.65 11.38 -6.03
N VAL A 730 18.35 11.20 -6.24
CA VAL A 730 17.51 10.33 -5.42
C VAL A 730 17.82 8.88 -5.75
N VAL A 731 18.29 8.14 -4.76
CA VAL A 731 18.60 6.71 -4.88
C VAL A 731 17.52 5.81 -4.30
N ALA A 732 16.75 6.31 -3.32
CA ALA A 732 15.58 5.62 -2.79
C ALA A 732 14.58 6.61 -2.19
N THR A 733 13.31 6.24 -2.20
CA THR A 733 12.24 6.98 -1.55
C THR A 733 11.19 6.03 -0.98
N SER A 734 10.49 6.47 0.05
CA SER A 734 9.32 5.73 0.56
C SER A 734 8.08 5.80 -0.35
N GLY A 735 8.16 6.53 -1.47
CA GLY A 735 7.03 6.78 -2.37
C GLY A 735 6.15 7.95 -1.88
N ALA A 736 4.84 7.81 -1.99
CA ALA A 736 3.90 8.83 -1.50
C ALA A 736 4.01 9.03 0.01
N TYR A 737 3.58 10.21 0.49
CA TYR A 737 3.50 10.48 1.93
C TYR A 737 2.55 9.50 2.61
N GLY A 738 3.03 8.80 3.65
CA GLY A 738 2.26 7.86 4.45
C GLY A 738 2.04 8.42 5.85
N TYR A 739 0.83 8.31 6.37
CA TYR A 739 0.51 8.79 7.71
C TYR A 739 1.12 7.91 8.79
N GLY A 740 1.94 8.50 9.65
CA GLY A 740 2.61 7.83 10.77
C GLY A 740 3.72 6.85 10.42
N TYR A 741 3.91 6.53 9.14
CA TYR A 741 4.86 5.51 8.70
C TYR A 741 5.44 5.82 7.31
N ALA A 742 6.74 5.66 7.17
CA ALA A 742 7.44 5.71 5.89
C ALA A 742 8.58 4.70 5.88
N ARG A 743 8.82 4.03 4.74
CA ARG A 743 9.89 3.06 4.59
C ARG A 743 10.53 3.19 3.22
N ALA A 744 11.84 3.28 3.19
CA ALA A 744 12.64 3.26 1.97
C ALA A 744 13.60 2.06 2.01
N PHE A 745 13.76 1.41 0.86
CA PHE A 745 14.71 0.33 0.66
C PHE A 745 15.59 0.64 -0.55
N ALA A 746 16.86 0.32 -0.46
CA ALA A 746 17.78 0.36 -1.59
C ALA A 746 18.97 -0.59 -1.40
N ASN A 747 19.50 -1.07 -2.53
CA ASN A 747 20.83 -1.68 -2.60
C ASN A 747 21.85 -0.60 -2.97
N LEU A 748 22.51 -0.07 -1.95
CA LEU A 748 23.40 1.07 -2.06
C LEU A 748 24.84 0.60 -2.27
N PRO A 749 25.60 1.15 -3.25
CA PRO A 749 27.05 1.05 -3.27
C PRO A 749 27.69 1.56 -1.97
N LEU A 750 28.93 1.17 -1.72
CA LEU A 750 29.73 1.78 -0.66
C LEU A 750 29.86 3.28 -0.89
N GLY A 751 29.73 4.07 0.16
CA GLY A 751 29.81 5.52 0.01
C GLY A 751 28.99 6.31 1.01
N ASN A 752 28.73 7.57 0.65
CA ASN A 752 28.07 8.53 1.51
C ASN A 752 26.70 8.93 0.92
N TYR A 753 25.71 9.03 1.78
CA TYR A 753 24.32 9.35 1.42
C TYR A 753 23.74 10.31 2.44
N THR A 754 22.74 11.07 2.02
CA THR A 754 21.90 11.83 2.95
C THR A 754 20.50 11.21 3.00
N VAL A 755 20.04 10.89 4.19
CA VAL A 755 18.67 10.45 4.47
C VAL A 755 17.89 11.65 4.95
N ILE A 756 16.74 11.93 4.31
CA ILE A 756 15.86 13.05 4.62
C ILE A 756 14.53 12.48 5.07
N LEU A 757 14.06 12.92 6.23
CA LEU A 757 12.71 12.64 6.72
C LEU A 757 11.88 13.91 6.65
N SER A 758 10.82 13.92 5.84
CA SER A 758 9.98 15.11 5.61
C SER A 758 8.53 14.87 5.96
N THR A 759 7.83 15.95 6.36
CA THR A 759 6.38 16.03 6.47
C THR A 759 5.78 16.61 5.19
N PHE A 760 4.46 16.51 4.97
CA PHE A 760 3.85 16.97 3.71
C PHE A 760 3.77 18.50 3.64
N GLU A 761 3.26 19.15 4.68
CA GLU A 761 3.14 20.61 4.74
C GLU A 761 4.13 21.21 5.75
N PRO A 762 4.72 22.38 5.43
CA PRO A 762 5.67 23.00 6.33
C PRO A 762 4.97 23.58 7.56
N GLN A 763 5.53 23.32 8.75
CA GLN A 763 5.08 23.89 10.03
C GLN A 763 3.62 23.54 10.42
N VAL A 764 3.06 22.47 9.90
CA VAL A 764 1.71 21.99 10.22
C VAL A 764 1.76 20.76 11.12
N HIS A 765 2.64 19.82 10.82
CA HIS A 765 2.72 18.56 11.54
C HIS A 765 3.89 18.53 12.51
N PHE A 766 3.60 18.26 13.77
CA PHE A 766 4.59 18.19 14.86
C PHE A 766 4.43 16.88 15.61
N GLY A 767 5.45 16.46 16.33
CA GLY A 767 5.42 15.28 17.17
C GLY A 767 6.72 14.50 17.14
N ALA A 768 6.83 13.53 18.03
CA ALA A 768 7.97 12.64 18.09
C ALA A 768 8.01 11.73 16.84
N PHE A 769 9.20 11.42 16.39
CA PHE A 769 9.44 10.40 15.37
C PHE A 769 10.57 9.49 15.79
N THR A 770 10.53 8.29 15.24
CA THR A 770 11.61 7.31 15.34
C THR A 770 12.08 6.98 13.94
N LEU A 771 13.40 6.93 13.75
CA LEU A 771 14.03 6.53 12.50
C LEU A 771 14.92 5.34 12.77
N LYS A 772 14.72 4.23 12.05
CA LYS A 772 15.53 3.02 12.13
C LYS A 772 16.22 2.80 10.81
N VAL A 773 17.50 2.53 10.84
CA VAL A 773 18.32 2.13 9.68
C VAL A 773 18.83 0.73 9.93
N GLU A 774 18.66 -0.14 8.93
CA GLU A 774 19.17 -1.50 8.91
C GLU A 774 20.01 -1.69 7.64
N SER A 775 21.15 -2.32 7.76
CA SER A 775 22.06 -2.54 6.65
C SER A 775 22.75 -3.90 6.74
N SER A 776 22.91 -4.57 5.59
CA SER A 776 23.70 -5.79 5.48
C SER A 776 25.21 -5.59 5.71
N ARG A 777 25.67 -4.34 5.70
CA ARG A 777 27.05 -3.95 5.95
C ARG A 777 27.15 -2.94 7.08
N LYS A 778 28.33 -2.82 7.66
CA LYS A 778 28.61 -1.82 8.70
C LYS A 778 28.39 -0.43 8.12
N PHE A 779 27.74 0.42 8.90
CA PHE A 779 27.44 1.80 8.53
C PHE A 779 27.59 2.74 9.73
N GLU A 780 27.74 4.02 9.42
CA GLU A 780 27.60 5.14 10.36
C GLU A 780 26.38 5.93 9.98
N PHE A 781 25.67 6.43 10.98
CA PHE A 781 24.45 7.21 10.77
C PHE A 781 24.41 8.37 11.76
N GLU A 782 24.71 9.58 11.27
CA GLU A 782 24.86 10.76 12.09
C GLU A 782 23.93 11.89 11.65
N PRO A 783 23.35 12.66 12.59
CA PRO A 783 22.50 13.78 12.22
C PRO A 783 23.31 14.89 11.54
N ILE A 784 22.81 15.41 10.42
CA ILE A 784 23.38 16.56 9.75
C ILE A 784 22.81 17.83 10.40
N PRO A 785 23.67 18.67 10.99
CA PRO A 785 23.21 19.89 11.64
C PRO A 785 22.45 20.79 10.67
N GLN A 786 21.50 21.54 11.18
CA GLN A 786 20.84 22.57 10.38
C GLN A 786 21.81 23.69 9.98
N GLU A 787 21.47 24.38 8.92
CA GLU A 787 22.24 25.54 8.47
C GLU A 787 22.38 26.56 9.62
N GLY A 788 23.59 27.02 9.85
CA GLY A 788 23.87 27.95 10.96
C GLY A 788 23.88 27.32 12.35
N ALA A 789 23.84 25.99 12.48
CA ALA A 789 23.95 25.32 13.76
C ALA A 789 25.22 25.74 14.51
N GLY A 790 25.10 26.06 15.80
CA GLY A 790 26.19 26.57 16.61
C GLY A 790 26.54 28.04 16.33
N MET A 791 25.76 28.75 15.54
CA MET A 791 25.91 30.18 15.25
C MET A 791 24.67 30.99 15.64
N TYR A 792 24.89 32.28 15.83
CA TYR A 792 23.82 33.24 16.08
C TYR A 792 23.21 33.65 14.73
N ALA A 793 21.89 33.48 14.57
CA ALA A 793 21.19 33.92 13.37
C ALA A 793 20.69 35.37 13.51
N ARG A 794 20.94 36.15 12.50
CA ARG A 794 20.38 37.51 12.34
C ARG A 794 19.48 37.52 11.12
N VAL A 795 18.18 37.70 11.34
CA VAL A 795 17.17 37.69 10.27
C VAL A 795 16.78 39.10 9.96
N THR A 796 16.90 39.50 8.69
CA THR A 796 16.38 40.77 8.19
C THR A 796 15.52 40.54 6.97
N ARG A 797 14.52 41.39 6.76
CA ARG A 797 13.64 41.37 5.59
C ARG A 797 13.91 42.59 4.76
N GLY A 798 13.84 42.44 3.46
CA GLY A 798 14.01 43.51 2.53
C GLY A 798 13.14 43.34 1.31
N ARG A 799 13.18 44.34 0.44
CA ARG A 799 12.49 44.30 -0.84
C ARG A 799 13.32 44.97 -1.92
N TRP A 800 13.20 44.52 -3.12
CA TRP A 800 13.52 45.29 -4.30
C TRP A 800 12.26 46.02 -4.75
N ASP A 801 12.35 47.32 -4.81
CA ASP A 801 11.31 48.22 -5.31
C ASP A 801 11.76 48.90 -6.62
N MET A 802 10.95 49.77 -7.19
CA MET A 802 11.25 50.44 -8.47
C MET A 802 12.62 51.14 -8.49
N GLN A 803 13.11 51.58 -7.32
CA GLN A 803 14.38 52.30 -7.23
C GLN A 803 15.57 51.38 -6.96
N SER A 804 15.34 50.29 -6.25
CA SER A 804 16.38 49.36 -5.78
C SER A 804 16.42 48.01 -6.52
N ALA A 805 15.51 47.77 -7.46
CA ALA A 805 15.57 46.58 -8.35
C ALA A 805 16.59 46.80 -9.47
N ALA A 806 17.86 46.83 -9.11
CA ALA A 806 18.93 47.23 -10.01
C ALA A 806 19.51 46.08 -10.86
N GLY A 807 19.24 44.86 -10.50
CA GLY A 807 19.65 43.64 -11.21
C GLY A 807 21.13 43.30 -11.01
N SER A 808 21.67 42.48 -11.89
CA SER A 808 23.02 42.00 -11.87
C SER A 808 24.04 43.10 -12.30
N PRO A 809 25.37 42.90 -12.10
CA PRO A 809 26.41 43.84 -12.51
C PRO A 809 26.34 44.23 -13.97
N ILE A 810 25.81 43.38 -14.84
CA ILE A 810 25.71 43.66 -16.31
C ILE A 810 24.88 44.90 -16.61
N HIS A 811 23.94 45.27 -15.72
CA HIS A 811 23.04 46.40 -15.92
C HIS A 811 23.67 47.78 -15.54
N ASN A 812 24.89 47.82 -15.10
CA ASN A 812 25.62 49.04 -14.70
C ASN A 812 24.94 49.87 -13.56
N ARG A 813 23.96 49.29 -12.92
CA ARG A 813 23.15 49.86 -11.80
C ARG A 813 23.27 49.05 -10.50
N TYR A 814 24.17 48.08 -10.45
CA TYR A 814 24.31 47.15 -9.34
C TYR A 814 24.41 47.81 -7.97
N HIS A 815 25.08 48.97 -7.90
CA HIS A 815 25.24 49.77 -6.68
C HIS A 815 23.89 50.29 -6.07
N LEU A 816 22.80 50.27 -6.86
CA LEU A 816 21.47 50.67 -6.38
C LEU A 816 20.71 49.50 -5.70
N ASN A 817 21.22 48.27 -5.77
CA ASN A 817 20.61 47.18 -4.98
C ASN A 817 20.69 47.49 -3.49
N PRO A 818 19.78 46.89 -2.69
CA PRO A 818 19.83 47.05 -1.23
C PRO A 818 21.19 46.57 -0.69
N VAL A 819 21.80 47.38 0.15
CA VAL A 819 23.09 47.04 0.80
C VAL A 819 22.84 46.85 2.29
N TYR A 820 23.34 45.77 2.87
CA TYR A 820 23.31 45.50 4.30
C TYR A 820 24.71 45.51 4.86
N GLU A 821 24.96 46.39 5.84
CA GLU A 821 26.19 46.42 6.60
C GLU A 821 26.18 45.26 7.61
N VAL A 822 27.20 44.44 7.56
CA VAL A 822 27.48 43.36 8.50
C VAL A 822 28.70 43.78 9.30
N ASP A 823 28.54 44.00 10.61
CA ASP A 823 29.57 44.34 11.52
C ASP A 823 29.99 43.10 12.35
N ILE A 824 31.25 42.69 12.23
CA ILE A 824 31.81 41.52 12.90
C ILE A 824 32.87 42.00 13.88
N PRO A 825 32.61 41.95 15.21
CA PRO A 825 33.50 42.49 16.22
C PRO A 825 34.80 41.71 16.38
N SER A 826 34.77 40.40 16.20
CA SER A 826 35.93 39.53 16.30
C SER A 826 35.99 38.58 15.11
N THR A 827 37.17 37.92 14.90
CA THR A 827 37.27 36.90 13.85
C THR A 827 36.28 35.79 14.08
N ALA A 828 35.34 35.57 13.16
CA ALA A 828 34.20 34.69 13.33
C ALA A 828 33.93 33.83 12.09
N GLN A 829 33.24 32.69 12.31
CA GLN A 829 32.61 31.96 11.22
C GLN A 829 31.36 32.70 10.76
N PHE A 830 31.23 32.86 9.45
CA PHE A 830 30.15 33.58 8.80
C PHE A 830 29.50 32.71 7.73
N GLY A 831 28.19 32.81 7.57
CA GLY A 831 27.43 32.29 6.44
C GLY A 831 26.17 33.14 6.24
N ALA A 832 25.58 33.13 5.06
CA ALA A 832 24.37 33.92 4.80
C ALA A 832 23.48 33.24 3.77
N ARG A 833 22.15 33.34 3.93
CA ARG A 833 21.15 32.85 2.97
C ARG A 833 20.15 33.92 2.60
N LEU A 834 19.85 33.99 1.31
CA LEU A 834 18.85 34.86 0.72
C LEU A 834 17.76 34.02 0.06
N HIS A 835 16.51 34.22 0.42
CA HIS A 835 15.37 33.60 -0.26
C HIS A 835 14.21 34.60 -0.43
N LEU A 836 13.38 34.35 -1.47
CA LEU A 836 12.20 35.17 -1.72
C LEU A 836 11.09 34.85 -0.71
N THR A 837 10.35 35.86 -0.29
CA THR A 837 9.15 35.73 0.53
C THR A 837 7.88 36.10 -0.23
N SER A 838 7.99 36.95 -1.25
CA SER A 838 6.94 37.24 -2.22
C SER A 838 7.56 37.76 -3.53
N GLY A 839 6.85 37.59 -4.65
CA GLY A 839 7.31 38.03 -5.97
C GLY A 839 7.10 36.96 -7.03
N PRO A 840 7.70 37.13 -8.22
CA PRO A 840 7.59 36.15 -9.31
C PRO A 840 8.21 34.81 -8.90
N GLN A 841 7.57 33.70 -9.29
CA GLN A 841 8.02 32.34 -8.94
C GLN A 841 9.42 31.98 -9.45
N SER A 842 9.95 32.71 -10.44
CA SER A 842 11.29 32.52 -11.01
C SER A 842 11.99 33.85 -11.11
N ALA A 843 12.80 34.16 -10.11
CA ALA A 843 13.73 35.31 -10.14
C ALA A 843 15.11 34.79 -9.73
N PRO A 844 16.07 34.62 -10.68
CA PRO A 844 17.40 34.18 -10.32
C PRO A 844 18.07 35.19 -9.37
N LEU A 845 18.52 34.68 -8.23
CA LEU A 845 19.10 35.43 -7.12
C LEU A 845 20.61 35.28 -7.06
N ASN A 846 21.26 36.28 -6.50
CA ASN A 846 22.65 36.21 -6.04
C ASN A 846 22.79 36.98 -4.74
N LEU A 847 23.69 36.54 -3.90
CA LEU A 847 24.10 37.18 -2.67
C LEU A 847 25.63 37.36 -2.68
N SER A 848 26.11 38.59 -2.63
CA SER A 848 27.52 38.88 -2.64
C SER A 848 27.96 39.68 -1.44
N LEU A 849 29.11 39.36 -0.86
CA LEU A 849 29.76 40.02 0.28
C LEU A 849 31.00 40.77 -0.18
N PHE A 850 31.09 42.03 0.18
CA PHE A 850 32.19 42.92 -0.13
C PHE A 850 32.82 43.50 1.13
N PRO A 851 34.10 43.92 1.11
CA PRO A 851 34.65 44.81 2.13
C PRO A 851 33.82 46.12 2.15
N ALA A 852 33.64 46.71 3.31
CA ALA A 852 32.91 47.96 3.47
C ALA A 852 33.83 49.17 3.09
N VAL A 853 34.13 49.28 1.81
CA VAL A 853 34.99 50.32 1.22
C VAL A 853 34.29 50.97 0.04
N GLU A 854 34.21 52.31 -0.01
CA GLU A 854 33.68 53.04 -1.16
C GLU A 854 34.79 53.42 -2.17
N PRO A 855 34.47 53.32 -3.46
CA PRO A 855 33.24 52.79 -4.08
C PRO A 855 33.17 51.27 -4.00
N LEU A 856 31.91 50.75 -4.03
CA LEU A 856 31.71 49.28 -4.05
C LEU A 856 32.49 48.61 -5.15
N SER A 857 33.42 47.74 -4.79
CA SER A 857 34.28 47.02 -5.75
C SER A 857 33.53 45.83 -6.36
N ILE A 858 32.62 46.09 -7.29
CA ILE A 858 31.67 45.08 -7.85
C ILE A 858 32.39 43.87 -8.43
N ASN A 859 33.57 44.02 -8.98
CA ASN A 859 34.30 42.95 -9.65
C ASN A 859 35.11 42.03 -8.70
N CYS A 860 35.19 42.38 -7.41
CA CYS A 860 35.98 41.64 -6.42
C CYS A 860 35.17 41.36 -5.15
N PRO A 861 34.09 40.54 -5.18
CA PRO A 861 33.45 40.14 -3.98
C PRO A 861 34.34 39.26 -3.11
N LEU A 862 34.34 39.46 -1.82
CA LEU A 862 35.04 38.62 -0.85
C LEU A 862 34.45 37.22 -0.79
N ALA A 863 33.13 37.15 -0.99
CA ALA A 863 32.38 35.92 -1.12
C ALA A 863 31.11 36.15 -1.97
N SER A 864 30.63 35.09 -2.61
CA SER A 864 29.37 35.12 -3.36
C SER A 864 28.65 33.78 -3.21
N SER A 865 27.35 33.79 -3.43
CA SER A 865 26.56 32.58 -3.57
C SER A 865 26.81 31.82 -4.89
N GLY A 866 27.76 32.27 -5.71
CA GLY A 866 28.03 31.66 -7.01
C GLY A 866 27.22 32.28 -8.14
N PRO A 867 26.90 31.53 -9.19
CA PRO A 867 26.02 31.98 -10.28
C PRO A 867 24.64 32.37 -9.78
N TYR A 868 23.95 33.22 -10.55
CA TYR A 868 22.55 33.49 -10.27
C TYR A 868 21.71 32.23 -10.40
N SER A 869 20.88 31.97 -9.38
CA SER A 869 20.07 30.75 -9.29
C SER A 869 18.63 31.10 -8.90
N ASP A 870 17.68 30.39 -9.49
CA ASP A 870 16.26 30.40 -9.19
C ASP A 870 15.80 29.27 -8.26
N ALA A 871 16.75 28.66 -7.55
CA ALA A 871 16.50 27.62 -6.57
C ALA A 871 15.40 28.04 -5.56
N LEU A 872 14.45 27.15 -5.29
CA LEU A 872 13.33 27.41 -4.37
C LEU A 872 13.81 27.79 -2.96
N ALA A 873 14.88 27.15 -2.50
CA ALA A 873 15.49 27.43 -1.21
C ALA A 873 16.30 28.74 -1.18
N GLY A 874 16.35 29.48 -2.31
CA GLY A 874 17.18 30.65 -2.47
C GLY A 874 18.65 30.32 -2.64
N VAL A 875 19.52 31.32 -2.37
CA VAL A 875 20.98 31.23 -2.54
C VAL A 875 21.70 31.48 -1.24
N ASP A 876 22.86 30.85 -1.06
CA ASP A 876 23.65 31.03 0.16
C ASP A 876 25.14 31.31 -0.11
N ILE A 877 25.74 32.05 0.81
CA ILE A 877 27.18 32.15 0.96
C ILE A 877 27.58 31.05 1.97
N PRO A 878 28.38 30.05 1.54
CA PRO A 878 28.83 28.96 2.41
C PRO A 878 29.64 29.47 3.60
N LYS A 879 29.63 28.65 4.66
CA LYS A 879 30.34 28.92 5.92
C LYS A 879 31.81 29.22 5.65
N ARG A 880 32.28 30.34 6.16
CA ARG A 880 33.68 30.80 6.02
C ARG A 880 34.14 31.64 7.21
N THR A 881 35.42 31.73 7.40
CA THR A 881 36.01 32.61 8.43
C THR A 881 36.17 34.02 7.90
N LEU A 882 35.63 35.02 8.61
CA LEU A 882 35.85 36.43 8.37
C LEU A 882 36.64 37.06 9.53
N ARG A 883 37.51 38.04 9.23
CA ARG A 883 38.19 38.85 10.25
C ARG A 883 37.25 39.86 10.87
N ALA A 884 37.61 40.42 12.02
CA ALA A 884 36.92 41.55 12.59
C ALA A 884 36.87 42.70 11.59
N GLY A 885 35.72 43.35 11.45
CA GLY A 885 35.53 44.43 10.50
C GLY A 885 34.09 44.58 9.98
N LYS A 886 33.88 45.55 9.13
CA LYS A 886 32.62 45.82 8.48
C LYS A 886 32.61 45.32 7.04
N TYR A 887 31.49 44.77 6.65
CA TYR A 887 31.30 44.19 5.32
C TYR A 887 29.94 44.61 4.75
N TRP A 888 29.85 44.64 3.41
CA TRP A 888 28.60 44.93 2.73
C TRP A 888 28.06 43.67 2.06
N LEU A 889 26.84 43.31 2.45
CA LEU A 889 26.13 42.17 1.90
C LEU A 889 25.07 42.69 0.93
N VAL A 890 25.16 42.31 -0.33
CA VAL A 890 24.34 42.82 -1.43
C VAL A 890 23.52 41.71 -2.04
N PRO A 891 22.19 41.64 -1.74
CA PRO A 891 21.26 40.77 -2.46
C PRO A 891 20.89 41.39 -3.82
N SER A 892 20.87 40.60 -4.86
CA SER A 892 20.53 41.05 -6.22
C SER A 892 19.79 40.00 -7.01
N THR A 893 18.97 40.44 -7.98
CA THR A 893 18.34 39.60 -8.99
C THR A 893 19.12 39.64 -10.29
N TRP A 894 18.99 38.61 -11.16
CA TRP A 894 19.64 38.62 -12.45
C TRP A 894 19.16 39.77 -13.35
N VAL A 895 17.83 39.92 -13.44
CA VAL A 895 17.18 40.92 -14.28
C VAL A 895 16.87 42.17 -13.44
N ALA A 896 17.15 43.35 -13.97
CA ALA A 896 16.78 44.62 -13.39
C ALA A 896 15.25 44.82 -13.48
N GLY A 897 14.68 45.54 -12.49
CA GLY A 897 13.25 45.85 -12.44
C GLY A 897 12.35 44.79 -11.78
N ILE A 898 12.91 43.65 -11.35
CA ILE A 898 12.15 42.66 -10.60
C ILE A 898 11.85 43.21 -9.20
N GLN A 899 10.57 43.42 -8.93
CA GLN A 899 10.09 43.81 -7.59
C GLN A 899 9.70 42.56 -6.82
N ALA A 900 10.31 42.33 -5.67
CA ALA A 900 10.10 41.18 -4.84
C ALA A 900 10.49 41.46 -3.39
N GLU A 901 9.88 40.73 -2.45
CA GLU A 901 10.31 40.74 -1.07
C GLU A 901 11.21 39.52 -0.79
N PHE A 902 12.20 39.74 0.06
CA PHE A 902 13.15 38.71 0.43
C PHE A 902 13.43 38.70 1.94
N LYS A 903 13.86 37.52 2.39
CA LYS A 903 14.41 37.30 3.71
C LYS A 903 15.89 37.01 3.59
N LEU A 904 16.69 37.71 4.35
CA LEU A 904 18.14 37.53 4.47
C LEU A 904 18.44 37.00 5.87
N VAL A 905 19.12 35.87 5.95
CA VAL A 905 19.55 35.25 7.20
C VAL A 905 21.07 35.25 7.21
N VAL A 906 21.66 35.87 8.22
CA VAL A 906 23.10 35.90 8.44
C VAL A 906 23.41 35.04 9.67
N TYR A 907 24.30 34.10 9.52
CA TYR A 907 24.81 33.25 10.57
C TYR A 907 26.23 33.68 10.95
N CYS A 908 26.48 33.90 12.23
CA CYS A 908 27.76 34.29 12.74
C CYS A 908 28.07 33.58 14.05
N SER A 909 29.31 33.12 14.21
CA SER A 909 29.71 32.49 15.49
C SER A 909 29.92 33.52 16.59
N ASP A 910 30.02 34.82 16.29
CA ASP A 910 30.12 35.92 17.23
C ASP A 910 28.73 36.48 17.56
N SER A 911 28.35 36.50 18.83
CA SER A 911 27.06 37.03 19.29
C SER A 911 26.90 38.56 19.07
N GLY A 912 28.02 39.29 18.98
CA GLY A 912 28.07 40.73 18.74
C GLY A 912 27.85 41.11 17.26
N CYS A 913 27.79 40.13 16.34
CA CYS A 913 27.55 40.40 14.94
C CYS A 913 26.23 41.15 14.74
N ALA A 914 26.27 42.27 14.05
CA ALA A 914 25.12 43.11 13.73
C ALA A 914 24.91 43.19 12.22
N VAL A 915 23.63 43.19 11.79
CA VAL A 915 23.23 43.36 10.39
C VAL A 915 22.24 44.51 10.31
N ARG A 916 22.56 45.52 9.51
CA ARG A 916 21.73 46.75 9.38
C ARG A 916 21.59 47.08 7.88
N LYS A 917 20.41 47.47 7.46
CA LYS A 917 20.22 48.01 6.12
C LYS A 917 20.93 49.38 6.07
N ARG A 918 21.81 49.56 5.10
CA ARG A 918 22.50 50.83 4.86
C ARG A 918 21.49 51.82 4.28
N THR A 919 21.28 52.94 4.95
CA THR A 919 20.57 54.09 4.41
C THR A 919 21.61 54.91 3.64
N SER A 920 21.42 55.01 2.33
CA SER A 920 22.19 55.99 1.56
C SER A 920 21.79 57.38 2.02
N GLU A 921 22.68 58.06 2.72
CA GLU A 921 22.55 59.52 2.82
C GLU A 921 22.70 60.05 1.40
N ARG A 922 21.65 60.66 0.86
CA ARG A 922 21.64 61.37 -0.42
C ARG A 922 22.43 62.68 -0.29
#